data_399e983c187f967cfec0b1782dd88d26
#
_entry.id   399e983c187f967cfec0b1782dd88d26
#
_cell.length_a   1.000
_cell.length_b   1.000
_cell.length_c   1.000
_cell.angle_alpha   90.00
_cell.angle_beta   90.00
_cell.angle_gamma   90.00
#
_symmetry.space_group_name_H-M   'P 1'
#
loop_
_entity.id
_entity.type
_entity.pdbx_description
1 polymer ?
#
loop_
_entity_poly.entity_id
_entity_poly.type
_entity_poly.pdbx_seq_one_letter_code
_entity_poly.pdbx_strand_id
1 'polypeptide(L)'
;MMRIREHLDEVKGTGKYIDDLELPGTVFLGVVRSPFARAKVLDVSRSDRVLTFLDWRSVSTYMPVRPDPRSKNVVKMPVLSDGKVNFVGQPVIAFVVKDRYEVEDVIDEVGVDYSQEKPVISILDSIKEEIKIHEKGNIAIDLNLSGGDLDQLVNSDVTVERELTQDRVVQHPMEPKGVIANYDGNVLTVIGSFQSAFRVRSDLQEALGIPPERIVVYSPPNVGGGFGNKVSAYAEYVLASLASIKLGRPVKWIETRREHLTNPTQGRGVYSKVRLHAKSDGTILGLEGTIAVDLGAYAFTLNTSTPSFISSLLNGPYRMRFAKIRALGVYTNKPPTGPYRGAGRPEAALITETLIEDLAERLNVSPVEIRKRNFIDGEFVTPLGVRIDKAGYKELFERAEKVYYSMKERHKGKPISFIAFTEVVRSSPGEGAKVRVGKGEVYVAVGSGPHGQAHKTTFAVLASEVLGVNPEVIRIEVNNTLLIKEGIGSFGSRSAAAGGSAVIEAARLVLEKIRSKGLTVEQAINSDETFEAEVFSKSPDLYTPGVHIAVLDVDKETGQAKVLEYYAIDDVGRPIIESEVEGQLIGGILQGASQVLFERAPYDDLGNPLFSSIADNGVPTAVEAVRRVFTEYVSTPSQTLSGARGVGEAGTTGALPAVFIALEKALGKKLSGTPYALP
;
A
#
# COMPACT_ATOMS: atom_id res chain seq x y z
N MET A 1 -13.66 -1.12 -28.13
CA MET A 1 -13.28 -1.17 -26.69
C MET A 1 -12.67 -2.54 -26.45
N MET A 2 -11.47 -2.62 -25.91
CA MET A 2 -10.80 -3.88 -25.60
C MET A 2 -11.53 -4.57 -24.46
N ARG A 3 -11.71 -5.89 -24.57
CA ARG A 3 -12.38 -6.71 -23.53
C ARG A 3 -11.38 -6.99 -22.41
N ILE A 4 -11.72 -6.62 -21.18
CA ILE A 4 -10.96 -6.96 -19.98
C ILE A 4 -11.28 -8.39 -19.57
N ARG A 5 -10.29 -9.29 -19.58
CA ARG A 5 -10.48 -10.74 -19.36
C ARG A 5 -10.97 -11.03 -17.95
N GLU A 6 -10.39 -10.35 -16.96
CA GLU A 6 -10.72 -10.51 -15.55
C GLU A 6 -12.19 -10.20 -15.28
N HIS A 7 -12.72 -9.13 -15.87
CA HIS A 7 -14.13 -8.73 -15.69
C HIS A 7 -15.12 -9.77 -16.18
N LEU A 8 -14.76 -10.58 -17.18
CA LEU A 8 -15.65 -11.61 -17.70
C LEU A 8 -15.89 -12.72 -16.69
N ASP A 9 -14.83 -13.18 -16.02
CA ASP A 9 -14.92 -14.24 -15.01
C ASP A 9 -15.71 -13.76 -13.80
N GLU A 10 -15.52 -12.50 -13.42
CA GLU A 10 -16.25 -11.85 -12.31
C GLU A 10 -17.74 -11.71 -12.63
N VAL A 11 -18.10 -11.18 -13.80
CA VAL A 11 -19.51 -11.01 -14.21
C VAL A 11 -20.25 -12.34 -14.38
N LYS A 12 -19.53 -13.39 -14.81
CA LYS A 12 -20.10 -14.75 -14.94
C LYS A 12 -20.16 -15.51 -13.62
N GLY A 13 -19.55 -15.01 -12.54
CA GLY A 13 -19.41 -15.72 -11.28
C GLY A 13 -18.51 -16.95 -11.36
N THR A 14 -17.61 -17.00 -12.34
CA THR A 14 -16.63 -18.09 -12.52
C THR A 14 -15.27 -17.78 -11.93
N GLY A 15 -15.07 -16.55 -11.43
CA GLY A 15 -13.87 -16.14 -10.69
C GLY A 15 -13.62 -17.04 -9.48
N LYS A 16 -12.35 -17.36 -9.21
CA LYS A 16 -11.93 -18.20 -8.09
C LYS A 16 -11.03 -17.43 -7.14
N TYR A 17 -11.50 -17.27 -5.92
CA TYR A 17 -10.80 -16.63 -4.80
C TYR A 17 -10.29 -17.68 -3.81
N ILE A 18 -9.56 -17.28 -2.79
CA ILE A 18 -8.95 -18.25 -1.86
C ILE A 18 -10.02 -19.06 -1.09
N ASP A 19 -11.16 -18.46 -0.75
CA ASP A 19 -12.21 -19.19 -0.03
C ASP A 19 -12.94 -20.22 -0.90
N ASP A 20 -12.93 -20.05 -2.24
CA ASP A 20 -13.51 -21.03 -3.20
C ASP A 20 -12.63 -22.27 -3.42
N LEU A 21 -11.38 -22.25 -2.93
CA LEU A 21 -10.45 -23.35 -3.14
C LEU A 21 -10.50 -24.35 -1.97
N GLU A 22 -10.64 -25.64 -2.31
CA GLU A 22 -10.52 -26.74 -1.36
C GLU A 22 -9.61 -27.83 -1.92
N LEU A 23 -8.73 -28.33 -1.06
CA LEU A 23 -7.90 -29.49 -1.35
C LEU A 23 -8.47 -30.72 -0.62
N PRO A 24 -8.36 -31.93 -1.18
CA PRO A 24 -8.83 -33.14 -0.49
C PRO A 24 -8.23 -33.28 0.90
N GLY A 25 -9.09 -33.45 1.90
CA GLY A 25 -8.67 -33.62 3.29
C GLY A 25 -8.29 -32.33 4.01
N THR A 26 -8.66 -31.15 3.48
CA THR A 26 -8.47 -29.86 4.13
C THR A 26 -9.05 -29.84 5.54
N VAL A 27 -8.31 -29.25 6.46
CA VAL A 27 -8.71 -28.93 7.84
C VAL A 27 -8.52 -27.43 8.09
N PHE A 28 -9.09 -26.89 9.16
CA PHE A 28 -9.23 -25.44 9.36
C PHE A 28 -8.47 -24.96 10.57
N LEU A 29 -7.68 -23.89 10.38
CA LEU A 29 -6.95 -23.21 11.45
C LEU A 29 -7.85 -22.18 12.12
N GLY A 30 -7.93 -22.24 13.46
CA GLY A 30 -8.47 -21.20 14.32
C GLY A 30 -7.37 -20.51 15.12
N VAL A 31 -7.58 -19.25 15.48
CA VAL A 31 -6.61 -18.44 16.25
C VAL A 31 -7.34 -17.71 17.38
N VAL A 32 -6.94 -18.01 18.64
CA VAL A 32 -7.38 -17.27 19.82
C VAL A 32 -6.49 -16.03 19.96
N ARG A 33 -7.13 -14.86 20.06
CA ARG A 33 -6.46 -13.57 20.06
C ARG A 33 -6.65 -12.84 21.38
N SER A 34 -5.67 -12.00 21.71
CA SER A 34 -5.74 -11.17 22.90
C SER A 34 -6.90 -10.17 22.85
N PRO A 35 -7.72 -10.09 23.90
CA PRO A 35 -8.69 -9.00 24.07
C PRO A 35 -8.06 -7.74 24.69
N PHE A 36 -6.79 -7.80 25.11
CA PHE A 36 -6.08 -6.71 25.78
C PHE A 36 -5.00 -6.10 24.92
N ALA A 37 -4.89 -4.77 24.98
CA ALA A 37 -3.83 -4.04 24.30
C ALA A 37 -2.45 -4.27 24.94
N ARG A 38 -2.41 -4.57 26.25
CA ARG A 38 -1.19 -4.92 26.97
C ARG A 38 -1.51 -5.81 28.16
N ALA A 39 -0.95 -7.00 28.19
CA ALA A 39 -1.10 -7.93 29.30
C ALA A 39 0.00 -9.00 29.30
N LYS A 40 0.20 -9.64 30.46
CA LYS A 40 0.92 -10.91 30.57
C LYS A 40 -0.06 -12.05 30.37
N VAL A 41 0.35 -13.08 29.64
CA VAL A 41 -0.39 -14.34 29.51
C VAL A 41 0.09 -15.26 30.65
N LEU A 42 -0.81 -15.63 31.53
CA LEU A 42 -0.48 -16.42 32.72
C LEU A 42 -0.65 -17.92 32.46
N ASP A 43 -1.78 -18.32 31.90
CA ASP A 43 -2.07 -19.72 31.56
C ASP A 43 -3.07 -19.82 30.39
N VAL A 44 -3.17 -21.03 29.83
CA VAL A 44 -4.11 -21.36 28.75
C VAL A 44 -4.71 -22.74 28.98
N SER A 45 -6.02 -22.87 28.74
CA SER A 45 -6.71 -24.15 28.69
C SER A 45 -6.74 -24.69 27.23
N ARG A 46 -7.01 -25.99 27.08
CA ARG A 46 -7.14 -26.67 25.80
C ARG A 46 -8.53 -27.23 25.63
N SER A 47 -8.99 -27.32 24.38
CA SER A 47 -10.18 -28.08 24.02
C SER A 47 -9.76 -29.47 23.50
N ASP A 48 -10.56 -30.51 23.80
CA ASP A 48 -10.34 -31.88 23.32
C ASP A 48 -10.81 -32.08 21.87
N ARG A 49 -11.48 -31.09 21.26
CA ARG A 49 -11.99 -31.12 19.88
C ARG A 49 -10.92 -30.92 18.82
N VAL A 50 -9.71 -30.49 19.21
CA VAL A 50 -8.70 -30.04 18.26
C VAL A 50 -7.83 -31.20 17.76
N LEU A 51 -7.47 -31.16 16.46
CA LEU A 51 -6.51 -32.07 15.85
C LEU A 51 -5.06 -31.74 16.27
N THR A 52 -4.77 -30.46 16.45
CA THR A 52 -3.50 -29.97 16.99
C THR A 52 -3.71 -28.64 17.68
N PHE A 53 -2.85 -28.36 18.64
CA PHE A 53 -2.83 -27.15 19.46
C PHE A 53 -1.41 -26.58 19.46
N LEU A 54 -1.30 -25.27 19.24
CA LEU A 54 -0.05 -24.52 19.20
C LEU A 54 -0.17 -23.32 20.15
N ASP A 55 0.76 -23.20 21.06
CA ASP A 55 0.92 -22.08 21.98
C ASP A 55 2.37 -21.57 21.96
N TRP A 56 2.69 -20.55 22.74
CA TRP A 56 4.05 -20.00 22.83
C TRP A 56 5.10 -21.00 23.37
N ARG A 57 4.69 -22.07 24.03
CA ARG A 57 5.60 -23.12 24.52
C ARG A 57 6.03 -24.05 23.36
N SER A 58 5.20 -24.12 22.32
CA SER A 58 5.42 -24.98 21.15
C SER A 58 5.90 -24.22 19.90
N VAL A 59 5.72 -22.89 19.85
CA VAL A 59 6.09 -22.03 18.71
C VAL A 59 6.91 -20.84 19.21
N SER A 60 8.20 -20.84 18.94
CA SER A 60 9.14 -19.77 19.32
C SER A 60 9.66 -18.98 18.11
N THR A 61 8.80 -18.81 17.11
CA THR A 61 9.14 -18.17 15.82
C THR A 61 8.64 -16.72 15.81
N TYR A 62 9.38 -15.86 15.11
CA TYR A 62 9.06 -14.44 14.94
C TYR A 62 8.80 -14.11 13.48
N MET A 63 7.94 -13.13 13.24
CA MET A 63 7.69 -12.60 11.90
C MET A 63 8.94 -11.93 11.34
N PRO A 64 9.27 -12.18 10.08
CA PRO A 64 10.38 -11.53 9.40
C PRO A 64 10.18 -10.02 9.30
N VAL A 65 11.26 -9.28 9.49
CA VAL A 65 11.27 -7.83 9.31
C VAL A 65 12.45 -7.42 8.44
N ARG A 66 12.28 -6.34 7.69
CA ARG A 66 13.33 -5.68 6.91
C ARG A 66 13.41 -4.23 7.37
N PRO A 67 14.06 -4.01 8.52
CA PRO A 67 14.10 -2.70 9.13
C PRO A 67 14.95 -1.73 8.33
N ASP A 68 14.71 -0.44 8.50
CA ASP A 68 15.69 0.58 8.11
C ASP A 68 17.02 0.25 8.81
N PRO A 69 18.15 0.17 8.08
CA PRO A 69 19.45 -0.18 8.68
C PRO A 69 19.90 0.75 9.82
N ARG A 70 19.33 1.95 9.92
CA ARG A 70 19.59 2.94 10.96
C ARG A 70 18.73 2.77 12.21
N SER A 71 17.81 1.78 12.22
CA SER A 71 16.97 1.48 13.39
C SER A 71 17.80 1.03 14.58
N LYS A 72 17.50 1.59 15.75
CA LYS A 72 18.25 1.30 17.00
C LYS A 72 17.58 0.23 17.87
N ASN A 73 16.26 0.10 17.75
CA ASN A 73 15.45 -0.80 18.57
C ASN A 73 14.44 -1.54 17.68
N VAL A 74 14.85 -2.68 17.13
CA VAL A 74 13.98 -3.52 16.27
C VAL A 74 13.40 -4.66 17.10
N VAL A 75 12.13 -4.58 17.43
CA VAL A 75 11.40 -5.63 18.15
C VAL A 75 10.51 -6.38 17.17
N LYS A 76 10.87 -7.64 16.86
CA LYS A 76 10.11 -8.49 15.95
C LYS A 76 8.82 -8.97 16.61
N MET A 77 7.73 -9.05 15.84
CA MET A 77 6.48 -9.63 16.31
C MET A 77 6.62 -11.15 16.44
N PRO A 78 6.31 -11.76 17.60
CA PRO A 78 6.22 -13.22 17.69
C PRO A 78 5.03 -13.73 16.87
N VAL A 79 5.14 -14.93 16.30
CA VAL A 79 4.05 -15.58 15.54
C VAL A 79 2.89 -15.94 16.47
N LEU A 80 3.18 -16.45 17.65
CA LEU A 80 2.27 -16.51 18.80
C LEU A 80 2.90 -15.72 19.95
N SER A 81 2.07 -15.13 20.80
CA SER A 81 2.52 -14.42 22.00
C SER A 81 3.62 -15.21 22.73
N ASP A 82 4.67 -14.53 23.14
CA ASP A 82 5.79 -15.10 23.92
C ASP A 82 5.60 -14.94 25.44
N GLY A 83 4.36 -14.96 25.91
CA GLY A 83 3.95 -14.74 27.30
C GLY A 83 3.53 -13.31 27.59
N LYS A 84 3.56 -12.42 26.56
CA LYS A 84 3.05 -11.04 26.64
C LYS A 84 2.28 -10.70 25.38
N VAL A 85 1.26 -9.88 25.54
CA VAL A 85 0.52 -9.30 24.42
C VAL A 85 0.66 -7.79 24.45
N ASN A 86 0.79 -7.17 23.28
CA ASN A 86 1.05 -5.76 23.12
C ASN A 86 0.05 -5.03 22.21
N PHE A 87 -0.98 -5.73 21.73
CA PHE A 87 -2.12 -5.11 21.02
C PHE A 87 -3.35 -6.03 21.06
N VAL A 88 -4.55 -5.45 20.98
CA VAL A 88 -5.80 -6.19 20.83
C VAL A 88 -5.80 -6.90 19.47
N GLY A 89 -6.05 -8.21 19.47
CA GLY A 89 -6.00 -9.04 18.26
C GLY A 89 -4.67 -9.80 18.07
N GLN A 90 -3.67 -9.62 18.95
CA GLN A 90 -2.43 -10.38 18.87
C GLN A 90 -2.69 -11.88 19.03
N PRO A 91 -2.17 -12.76 18.14
CA PRO A 91 -2.32 -14.20 18.26
C PRO A 91 -1.69 -14.75 19.54
N VAL A 92 -2.43 -15.57 20.29
CA VAL A 92 -1.98 -16.21 21.55
C VAL A 92 -1.93 -17.72 21.41
N ILE A 93 -2.95 -18.30 20.80
CA ILE A 93 -3.09 -19.73 20.57
C ILE A 93 -3.54 -19.96 19.13
N ALA A 94 -3.06 -21.03 18.53
CA ALA A 94 -3.60 -21.54 17.27
C ALA A 94 -3.97 -23.01 17.43
N PHE A 95 -5.02 -23.44 16.76
CA PHE A 95 -5.50 -24.80 16.78
C PHE A 95 -6.05 -25.20 15.40
N VAL A 96 -6.21 -26.50 15.18
CA VAL A 96 -6.78 -27.02 13.94
C VAL A 96 -7.96 -27.92 14.24
N VAL A 97 -9.05 -27.72 13.54
CA VAL A 97 -10.29 -28.52 13.60
C VAL A 97 -10.63 -29.15 12.25
N LYS A 98 -11.56 -30.10 12.22
CA LYS A 98 -11.96 -30.78 10.99
C LYS A 98 -12.89 -29.96 10.13
N ASP A 99 -13.82 -29.23 10.75
CA ASP A 99 -14.85 -28.43 10.10
C ASP A 99 -14.64 -26.93 10.40
N ARG A 100 -14.85 -26.09 9.40
CA ARG A 100 -14.72 -24.63 9.55
C ARG A 100 -15.67 -24.04 10.60
N TYR A 101 -16.82 -24.63 10.79
CA TYR A 101 -17.83 -24.15 11.74
C TYR A 101 -17.47 -24.48 13.20
N GLU A 102 -16.58 -25.44 13.43
CA GLU A 102 -16.05 -25.75 14.77
C GLU A 102 -15.04 -24.69 15.27
N VAL A 103 -14.53 -23.81 14.40
CA VAL A 103 -13.49 -22.82 14.78
C VAL A 103 -14.00 -21.89 15.87
N GLU A 104 -15.19 -21.30 15.71
CA GLU A 104 -15.76 -20.37 16.69
C GLU A 104 -16.12 -21.09 17.99
N ASP A 105 -16.70 -22.29 17.91
CA ASP A 105 -17.00 -23.11 19.11
C ASP A 105 -15.76 -23.35 19.97
N VAL A 106 -14.63 -23.70 19.34
CA VAL A 106 -13.36 -23.95 20.04
C VAL A 106 -12.75 -22.66 20.58
N ILE A 107 -12.90 -21.52 19.88
CA ILE A 107 -12.47 -20.22 20.41
C ILE A 107 -13.17 -19.91 21.74
N ASP A 108 -14.47 -20.21 21.83
CA ASP A 108 -15.27 -19.99 23.04
C ASP A 108 -14.93 -20.99 24.18
N GLU A 109 -14.47 -22.20 23.84
CA GLU A 109 -14.05 -23.21 24.82
C GLU A 109 -12.66 -22.98 25.41
N VAL A 110 -11.75 -22.35 24.64
CA VAL A 110 -10.36 -22.14 25.06
C VAL A 110 -10.24 -20.91 25.93
N GLY A 111 -9.89 -21.12 27.19
CA GLY A 111 -9.63 -20.03 28.14
C GLY A 111 -8.17 -19.55 28.09
N VAL A 112 -7.98 -18.26 28.29
CA VAL A 112 -6.67 -17.65 28.49
C VAL A 112 -6.72 -16.72 29.68
N ASP A 113 -5.83 -16.95 30.65
CA ASP A 113 -5.71 -16.10 31.82
C ASP A 113 -4.71 -14.97 31.57
N TYR A 114 -5.12 -13.73 31.86
CA TYR A 114 -4.32 -12.54 31.63
C TYR A 114 -4.12 -11.72 32.91
N SER A 115 -2.97 -11.05 32.97
CA SER A 115 -2.73 -9.94 33.92
C SER A 115 -2.55 -8.67 33.12
N GLN A 116 -3.59 -7.83 33.11
CA GLN A 116 -3.62 -6.59 32.31
C GLN A 116 -2.60 -5.56 32.84
N GLU A 117 -1.98 -4.84 31.91
CA GLU A 117 -1.04 -3.74 32.17
C GLU A 117 -1.53 -2.46 31.46
N LYS A 118 -1.10 -1.27 31.94
CA LYS A 118 -1.45 0.01 31.31
C LYS A 118 -0.78 0.13 29.94
N PRO A 119 -1.55 0.35 28.85
CA PRO A 119 -0.99 0.51 27.51
C PRO A 119 -0.51 1.94 27.23
N VAL A 120 0.25 2.10 26.12
CA VAL A 120 0.65 3.37 25.52
C VAL A 120 0.04 3.45 24.13
N ILE A 121 -0.90 4.39 23.92
CA ILE A 121 -1.73 4.44 22.71
C ILE A 121 -1.35 5.59 21.79
N SER A 122 -0.90 6.74 22.34
CA SER A 122 -0.56 7.90 21.53
C SER A 122 0.91 7.94 21.14
N ILE A 123 1.20 8.52 19.96
CA ILE A 123 2.57 8.78 19.50
C ILE A 123 3.32 9.67 20.50
N LEU A 124 2.66 10.73 20.99
CA LEU A 124 3.29 11.70 21.86
C LEU A 124 3.65 11.11 23.24
N ASP A 125 2.80 10.26 23.79
CA ASP A 125 3.11 9.57 25.06
C ASP A 125 4.18 8.50 24.86
N SER A 126 4.20 7.85 23.70
CA SER A 126 5.28 6.92 23.35
C SER A 126 6.65 7.61 23.27
N ILE A 127 6.72 8.83 22.73
CA ILE A 127 7.97 9.62 22.66
C ILE A 127 8.49 9.99 24.05
N LYS A 128 7.61 10.23 25.03
CA LYS A 128 8.00 10.56 26.41
C LYS A 128 8.65 9.38 27.16
N GLU A 129 8.33 8.15 26.75
CA GLU A 129 8.84 6.90 27.36
C GLU A 129 8.60 6.76 28.88
N GLU A 130 7.57 7.42 29.42
CA GLU A 130 7.17 7.25 30.83
C GLU A 130 6.76 5.81 31.14
N ILE A 131 6.13 5.16 30.16
CA ILE A 131 5.84 3.72 30.17
C ILE A 131 6.57 3.08 29.00
N LYS A 132 7.42 2.11 29.29
CA LYS A 132 8.14 1.34 28.27
C LYS A 132 7.32 0.13 27.84
N ILE A 133 7.00 0.03 26.56
CA ILE A 133 6.36 -1.13 25.94
C ILE A 133 7.35 -2.29 25.85
N HIS A 134 8.58 -1.98 25.43
CA HIS A 134 9.69 -2.92 25.31
C HIS A 134 10.87 -2.52 26.19
N GLU A 135 11.72 -3.46 26.53
CA GLU A 135 12.86 -3.24 27.46
C GLU A 135 13.78 -2.08 27.04
N LYS A 136 14.06 -1.97 25.74
CA LYS A 136 14.91 -0.91 25.18
C LYS A 136 14.20 0.42 24.95
N GLY A 137 12.93 0.53 25.35
CA GLY A 137 12.10 1.72 25.16
C GLY A 137 11.17 1.63 23.96
N ASN A 138 10.52 2.76 23.64
CA ASN A 138 9.47 2.84 22.63
C ASN A 138 9.95 3.40 21.29
N ILE A 139 11.14 3.98 21.21
CA ILE A 139 11.66 4.57 19.98
C ILE A 139 12.43 3.52 19.18
N ALA A 140 11.86 3.10 18.04
CA ALA A 140 12.49 2.16 17.13
C ALA A 140 13.59 2.81 16.29
N ILE A 141 13.33 4.03 15.81
CA ILE A 141 14.21 4.79 14.94
C ILE A 141 14.07 6.29 15.23
N ASP A 142 15.21 6.99 15.25
CA ASP A 142 15.30 8.44 15.42
C ASP A 142 16.43 8.96 14.53
N LEU A 143 16.06 9.67 13.48
CA LEU A 143 16.97 10.15 12.44
C LEU A 143 16.88 11.68 12.32
N ASN A 144 18.04 12.32 12.24
CA ASN A 144 18.15 13.70 11.82
C ASN A 144 18.57 13.74 10.35
N LEU A 145 17.60 13.96 9.47
CA LEU A 145 17.79 14.03 8.03
C LEU A 145 17.97 15.50 7.64
N SER A 146 19.11 15.83 7.04
CA SER A 146 19.38 17.20 6.60
C SER A 146 20.13 17.20 5.27
N GLY A 147 19.88 18.21 4.46
CA GLY A 147 20.55 18.34 3.17
C GLY A 147 20.25 19.65 2.48
N GLY A 148 21.01 19.93 1.43
CA GLY A 148 20.94 21.19 0.71
C GLY A 148 21.65 22.34 1.43
N ASP A 149 21.28 23.57 1.10
CA ASP A 149 21.88 24.80 1.60
C ASP A 149 21.17 25.28 2.89
N LEU A 150 21.62 24.79 4.04
CA LEU A 150 21.02 25.12 5.36
C LEU A 150 21.20 26.59 5.75
N ASP A 151 22.11 27.35 5.13
CA ASP A 151 22.28 28.79 5.40
C ASP A 151 21.05 29.60 4.94
N GLN A 152 20.23 29.01 4.07
CA GLN A 152 18.95 29.62 3.66
C GLN A 152 17.92 29.73 4.80
N LEU A 153 18.08 28.99 5.90
CA LEU A 153 17.20 29.14 7.09
C LEU A 153 17.18 30.59 7.61
N VAL A 154 18.36 31.21 7.71
CA VAL A 154 18.51 32.59 8.20
C VAL A 154 18.12 33.65 7.17
N ASN A 155 17.97 33.26 5.91
CA ASN A 155 17.58 34.12 4.80
C ASN A 155 16.05 34.13 4.54
N SER A 156 15.26 33.48 5.37
CA SER A 156 13.81 33.40 5.26
C SER A 156 13.16 34.74 5.67
N ASP A 157 12.25 35.25 4.83
CA ASP A 157 11.47 36.43 5.13
C ASP A 157 10.12 36.05 5.76
N VAL A 158 9.59 34.87 5.42
CA VAL A 158 8.29 34.35 5.86
C VAL A 158 8.44 32.90 6.26
N THR A 159 7.85 32.56 7.40
CA THR A 159 7.75 31.18 7.89
C THR A 159 6.30 30.87 8.23
N VAL A 160 5.81 29.71 7.80
CA VAL A 160 4.53 29.13 8.19
C VAL A 160 4.76 27.78 8.85
N GLU A 161 3.95 27.42 9.84
CA GLU A 161 4.06 26.18 10.60
C GLU A 161 2.74 25.42 10.60
N ARG A 162 2.79 24.11 10.44
CA ARG A 162 1.65 23.21 10.64
C ARG A 162 2.00 22.11 11.63
N GLU A 163 1.05 21.85 12.50
CA GLU A 163 1.02 20.67 13.36
C GLU A 163 -0.20 19.83 12.97
N LEU A 164 0.04 18.60 12.49
CA LEU A 164 -0.99 17.73 11.96
C LEU A 164 -0.86 16.32 12.54
N THR A 165 -2.01 15.72 12.84
CA THR A 165 -2.13 14.28 13.12
C THR A 165 -2.96 13.62 12.03
N GLN A 166 -2.39 12.62 11.37
CA GLN A 166 -3.11 11.76 10.45
C GLN A 166 -3.39 10.45 11.18
N ASP A 167 -4.64 10.21 11.55
CA ASP A 167 -5.02 9.04 12.30
C ASP A 167 -4.83 7.76 11.49
N ARG A 168 -4.86 6.63 12.17
CA ARG A 168 -4.82 5.34 11.50
C ARG A 168 -6.08 5.09 10.71
N VAL A 169 -5.92 4.35 9.61
CA VAL A 169 -6.99 3.82 8.78
C VAL A 169 -6.78 2.33 8.52
N VAL A 170 -7.86 1.61 8.31
CA VAL A 170 -7.83 0.19 7.96
C VAL A 170 -8.03 0.03 6.46
N GLN A 171 -7.23 -0.81 5.82
CA GLN A 171 -7.47 -1.20 4.43
C GLN A 171 -8.69 -2.12 4.40
N HIS A 172 -9.58 -1.92 3.44
CA HIS A 172 -10.80 -2.72 3.30
C HIS A 172 -10.88 -3.45 1.95
N PRO A 173 -9.97 -4.43 1.65
CA PRO A 173 -10.20 -5.30 0.52
C PRO A 173 -11.50 -6.08 0.74
N MET A 174 -12.30 -6.25 -0.31
CA MET A 174 -13.57 -6.99 -0.20
C MET A 174 -13.32 -8.45 0.17
N GLU A 175 -12.28 -9.06 -0.37
CA GLU A 175 -11.75 -10.35 0.08
C GLU A 175 -10.77 -10.11 1.25
N PRO A 176 -11.03 -10.63 2.48
CA PRO A 176 -10.06 -10.66 3.55
C PRO A 176 -8.83 -11.50 3.19
N LYS A 177 -7.86 -11.60 4.10
CA LYS A 177 -6.70 -12.49 3.90
C LYS A 177 -7.14 -13.95 3.99
N GLY A 178 -6.44 -14.82 3.26
CA GLY A 178 -6.66 -16.26 3.35
C GLY A 178 -5.46 -17.04 2.83
N VAL A 179 -5.28 -18.26 3.35
CA VAL A 179 -4.20 -19.15 2.98
C VAL A 179 -4.63 -20.62 3.08
N ILE A 180 -4.11 -21.44 2.16
CA ILE A 180 -4.08 -22.89 2.27
C ILE A 180 -2.61 -23.31 2.24
N ALA A 181 -2.13 -23.92 3.31
CA ALA A 181 -0.80 -24.52 3.37
C ALA A 181 -0.91 -26.05 3.25
N ASN A 182 -0.14 -26.63 2.35
CA ASN A 182 -0.11 -28.09 2.12
C ASN A 182 1.33 -28.58 2.04
N TYR A 183 1.72 -29.41 3.00
CA TYR A 183 3.03 -30.08 3.01
C TYR A 183 2.88 -31.54 2.63
N ASP A 184 3.52 -31.96 1.53
CA ASP A 184 3.46 -33.34 1.00
C ASP A 184 4.56 -34.29 1.54
N GLY A 185 5.31 -33.85 2.55
CA GLY A 185 6.48 -34.56 3.09
C GLY A 185 7.82 -34.05 2.54
N ASN A 186 7.82 -33.28 1.46
CA ASN A 186 9.01 -32.70 0.83
C ASN A 186 8.86 -31.21 0.52
N VAL A 187 7.77 -30.79 -0.10
CA VAL A 187 7.52 -29.43 -0.54
C VAL A 187 6.33 -28.84 0.22
N LEU A 188 6.50 -27.63 0.72
CA LEU A 188 5.43 -26.81 1.27
C LEU A 188 4.81 -25.96 0.16
N THR A 189 3.59 -26.27 -0.22
CA THR A 189 2.80 -25.46 -1.15
C THR A 189 1.88 -24.54 -0.37
N VAL A 190 1.95 -23.23 -0.66
CA VAL A 190 1.13 -22.20 0.01
C VAL A 190 0.35 -21.41 -1.04
N ILE A 191 -0.97 -21.51 -0.98
CA ILE A 191 -1.90 -20.82 -1.86
C ILE A 191 -2.60 -19.73 -1.05
N GLY A 192 -2.69 -18.51 -1.55
CA GLY A 192 -3.39 -17.47 -0.80
C GLY A 192 -3.60 -16.18 -1.57
N SER A 193 -4.38 -15.28 -0.99
CA SER A 193 -4.67 -13.98 -1.56
C SER A 193 -3.48 -13.03 -1.38
N PHE A 194 -2.49 -13.10 -2.27
CA PHE A 194 -1.20 -12.39 -2.16
C PHE A 194 -1.02 -11.31 -3.22
N GLN A 195 -0.48 -10.13 -2.80
CA GLN A 195 0.07 -9.13 -3.72
C GLN A 195 1.48 -9.53 -4.21
N SER A 196 2.20 -10.36 -3.44
CA SER A 196 3.53 -10.85 -3.77
C SER A 196 3.77 -12.26 -3.22
N ALA A 197 3.65 -13.27 -4.08
CA ALA A 197 4.00 -14.66 -3.73
C ALA A 197 5.50 -14.81 -3.42
N PHE A 198 6.35 -14.04 -4.09
CA PHE A 198 7.81 -14.06 -3.87
C PHE A 198 8.19 -13.52 -2.50
N ARG A 199 7.53 -12.44 -2.06
CA ARG A 199 7.74 -11.90 -0.72
C ARG A 199 7.25 -12.88 0.36
N VAL A 200 6.05 -13.44 0.18
CA VAL A 200 5.51 -14.45 1.09
C VAL A 200 6.42 -15.68 1.17
N ARG A 201 6.96 -16.17 0.02
CA ARG A 201 7.94 -17.26 0.02
C ARG A 201 9.18 -16.93 0.85
N SER A 202 9.74 -15.73 0.66
CA SER A 202 10.91 -15.27 1.41
C SER A 202 10.62 -15.13 2.91
N ASP A 203 9.44 -14.64 3.28
CA ASP A 203 9.04 -14.50 4.66
C ASP A 203 8.83 -15.88 5.33
N LEU A 204 8.18 -16.83 4.63
CA LEU A 204 8.01 -18.19 5.12
C LEU A 204 9.35 -18.94 5.24
N GLN A 205 10.27 -18.76 4.28
CA GLN A 205 11.63 -19.30 4.35
C GLN A 205 12.34 -18.85 5.64
N GLU A 206 12.32 -17.54 5.94
CA GLU A 206 12.96 -17.00 7.15
C GLU A 206 12.28 -17.50 8.43
N ALA A 207 10.93 -17.49 8.46
CA ALA A 207 10.16 -17.87 9.64
C ALA A 207 10.23 -19.37 9.97
N LEU A 208 10.25 -20.23 8.94
CA LEU A 208 10.20 -21.69 9.10
C LEU A 208 11.57 -22.36 9.02
N GLY A 209 12.60 -21.67 8.51
CA GLY A 209 13.92 -22.26 8.25
C GLY A 209 13.93 -23.30 7.12
N ILE A 210 12.95 -23.27 6.22
CA ILE A 210 12.83 -24.20 5.09
C ILE A 210 13.53 -23.57 3.87
N PRO A 211 14.36 -24.32 3.12
CA PRO A 211 14.99 -23.81 1.90
C PRO A 211 13.95 -23.35 0.85
N PRO A 212 14.21 -22.26 0.11
CA PRO A 212 13.21 -21.66 -0.80
C PRO A 212 12.80 -22.59 -1.95
N GLU A 213 13.64 -23.51 -2.38
CA GLU A 213 13.34 -24.53 -3.38
C GLU A 213 12.33 -25.59 -2.90
N ARG A 214 12.10 -25.66 -1.60
CA ARG A 214 11.09 -26.52 -0.98
C ARG A 214 9.82 -25.75 -0.58
N ILE A 215 9.69 -24.48 -0.99
CA ILE A 215 8.51 -23.66 -0.75
C ILE A 215 7.98 -23.13 -2.07
N VAL A 216 6.77 -23.54 -2.43
CA VAL A 216 6.03 -23.05 -3.60
C VAL A 216 4.90 -22.14 -3.09
N VAL A 217 4.83 -20.93 -3.62
CA VAL A 217 3.79 -19.96 -3.26
C VAL A 217 3.14 -19.40 -4.52
N TYR A 218 1.81 -19.35 -4.54
CA TYR A 218 1.07 -18.74 -5.63
C TYR A 218 -0.30 -18.22 -5.18
N SER A 219 -0.87 -17.30 -5.97
CA SER A 219 -2.22 -16.80 -5.75
C SER A 219 -3.26 -17.62 -6.50
N PRO A 220 -4.52 -17.67 -6.03
CA PRO A 220 -5.65 -18.12 -6.84
C PRO A 220 -5.77 -17.24 -8.10
N PRO A 221 -6.58 -17.65 -9.09
CA PRO A 221 -6.79 -16.88 -10.32
C PRO A 221 -7.23 -15.42 -10.09
N ASN A 222 -8.00 -15.17 -9.04
CA ASN A 222 -8.48 -13.85 -8.64
C ASN A 222 -8.06 -13.52 -7.20
N VAL A 223 -7.79 -12.25 -6.96
CA VAL A 223 -7.54 -11.69 -5.62
C VAL A 223 -8.41 -10.44 -5.45
N GLY A 224 -9.27 -10.45 -4.43
CA GLY A 224 -10.32 -9.47 -4.19
C GLY A 224 -9.84 -8.19 -3.49
N GLY A 225 -8.85 -7.51 -4.07
CA GLY A 225 -8.23 -6.31 -3.52
C GLY A 225 -7.06 -6.62 -2.57
N GLY A 226 -6.25 -5.60 -2.31
CA GLY A 226 -5.11 -5.73 -1.40
C GLY A 226 -4.74 -4.42 -0.72
N PHE A 227 -4.56 -3.34 -1.47
CA PHE A 227 -4.27 -1.98 -1.00
C PHE A 227 -3.07 -1.87 -0.05
N GLY A 228 -2.14 -2.85 -0.10
CA GLY A 228 -0.97 -2.93 0.77
C GLY A 228 -1.09 -3.99 1.88
N ASN A 229 -2.29 -4.48 2.17
CA ASN A 229 -2.55 -5.42 3.27
C ASN A 229 -2.14 -6.88 2.95
N LYS A 230 -1.84 -7.22 1.69
CA LYS A 230 -1.55 -8.60 1.24
C LYS A 230 -0.13 -8.76 0.64
N VAL A 231 0.81 -7.86 0.99
CA VAL A 231 2.17 -7.88 0.42
C VAL A 231 3.08 -8.93 1.07
N SER A 232 3.00 -9.11 2.39
CA SER A 232 3.91 -9.94 3.18
C SER A 232 3.17 -11.12 3.84
N ALA A 233 3.92 -12.06 4.42
CA ALA A 233 3.33 -13.10 5.25
C ALA A 233 2.82 -12.54 6.58
N TYR A 234 1.83 -13.21 7.15
CA TYR A 234 1.25 -12.96 8.46
C TYR A 234 1.46 -14.17 9.37
N ALA A 235 1.25 -13.99 10.68
CA ALA A 235 1.41 -15.06 11.66
C ALA A 235 0.60 -16.32 11.30
N GLU A 236 -0.61 -16.11 10.80
CA GLU A 236 -1.53 -17.18 10.42
C GLU A 236 -1.00 -18.01 9.24
N TYR A 237 -0.24 -17.41 8.32
CA TYR A 237 0.38 -18.15 7.21
C TYR A 237 1.49 -19.09 7.71
N VAL A 238 2.27 -18.61 8.69
CA VAL A 238 3.30 -19.41 9.36
C VAL A 238 2.63 -20.53 10.18
N LEU A 239 1.56 -20.22 10.93
CA LEU A 239 0.81 -21.18 11.74
C LEU A 239 0.12 -22.26 10.91
N ALA A 240 -0.52 -21.90 9.79
CA ALA A 240 -1.10 -22.85 8.85
C ALA A 240 -0.02 -23.78 8.26
N SER A 241 1.16 -23.23 7.94
CA SER A 241 2.31 -24.01 7.42
C SER A 241 2.85 -24.98 8.48
N LEU A 242 3.08 -24.52 9.71
CA LEU A 242 3.52 -25.38 10.83
C LEU A 242 2.51 -26.48 11.12
N ALA A 243 1.22 -26.15 11.12
CA ALA A 243 0.15 -27.11 11.35
C ALA A 243 0.08 -28.15 10.22
N SER A 244 0.22 -27.71 8.95
CA SER A 244 0.26 -28.62 7.80
C SER A 244 1.45 -29.57 7.85
N ILE A 245 2.64 -29.08 8.21
CA ILE A 245 3.85 -29.91 8.39
C ILE A 245 3.62 -30.95 9.49
N LYS A 246 3.01 -30.54 10.60
CA LYS A 246 2.75 -31.42 11.74
C LYS A 246 1.70 -32.52 11.45
N LEU A 247 0.66 -32.16 10.68
CA LEU A 247 -0.49 -33.04 10.42
C LEU A 247 -0.35 -33.87 9.13
N GLY A 248 0.54 -33.46 8.19
CA GLY A 248 0.64 -34.05 6.85
C GLY A 248 -0.64 -33.85 6.02
N ARG A 249 -1.37 -32.74 6.21
CA ARG A 249 -2.65 -32.44 5.58
C ARG A 249 -2.73 -30.96 5.18
N PRO A 250 -3.55 -30.61 4.17
CA PRO A 250 -3.83 -29.22 3.85
C PRO A 250 -4.51 -28.52 5.04
N VAL A 251 -3.99 -27.35 5.43
CA VAL A 251 -4.55 -26.49 6.48
C VAL A 251 -4.98 -25.17 5.87
N LYS A 252 -6.26 -24.83 5.99
CA LYS A 252 -6.86 -23.60 5.47
C LYS A 252 -7.16 -22.63 6.61
N TRP A 253 -6.85 -21.36 6.40
CA TRP A 253 -7.30 -20.25 7.23
C TRP A 253 -7.89 -19.16 6.34
N ILE A 254 -9.05 -18.67 6.70
CA ILE A 254 -9.69 -17.51 6.09
C ILE A 254 -9.97 -16.51 7.20
N GLU A 255 -9.42 -15.32 7.05
CA GLU A 255 -9.63 -14.22 7.99
C GLU A 255 -11.09 -13.78 7.99
N THR A 256 -11.71 -13.69 9.15
CA THR A 256 -13.01 -13.03 9.30
C THR A 256 -12.85 -11.52 9.19
N ARG A 257 -13.91 -10.78 8.83
CA ARG A 257 -13.84 -9.31 8.81
C ARG A 257 -13.55 -8.73 10.19
N ARG A 258 -14.00 -9.36 11.24
CA ARG A 258 -13.71 -8.95 12.62
C ARG A 258 -12.22 -9.09 12.96
N GLU A 259 -11.61 -10.19 12.60
CA GLU A 259 -10.15 -10.38 12.74
C GLU A 259 -9.39 -9.35 11.90
N HIS A 260 -9.82 -9.08 10.67
CA HIS A 260 -9.19 -8.12 9.76
C HIS A 260 -9.06 -6.72 10.39
N LEU A 261 -10.06 -6.28 11.13
CA LEU A 261 -10.08 -4.96 11.77
C LEU A 261 -9.03 -4.81 12.88
N THR A 262 -8.69 -5.90 13.57
CA THR A 262 -7.76 -5.93 14.71
C THR A 262 -6.39 -6.54 14.36
N ASN A 263 -6.26 -7.17 13.18
CA ASN A 263 -5.00 -7.74 12.71
C ASN A 263 -4.04 -6.68 12.13
N PRO A 264 -2.73 -6.96 12.06
CA PRO A 264 -1.85 -6.18 11.19
C PRO A 264 -2.32 -6.30 9.73
N THR A 265 -2.18 -5.29 8.90
CA THR A 265 -1.59 -3.98 9.12
C THR A 265 -2.64 -2.90 9.02
N GLN A 266 -2.44 -1.78 9.72
CA GLN A 266 -3.22 -0.56 9.51
C GLN A 266 -2.30 0.47 8.84
N GLY A 267 -2.88 1.42 8.10
CA GLY A 267 -2.13 2.48 7.43
C GLY A 267 -2.13 3.79 8.21
N ARG A 268 -1.38 4.77 7.72
CA ARG A 268 -1.24 6.13 8.28
C ARG A 268 -0.65 6.11 9.70
N GLY A 269 -1.23 6.86 10.65
CA GLY A 269 -0.70 6.99 12.00
C GLY A 269 0.54 7.91 12.03
N VAL A 270 0.39 9.18 11.64
CA VAL A 270 1.52 10.13 11.51
C VAL A 270 1.21 11.40 12.27
N TYR A 271 2.12 11.77 13.16
CA TYR A 271 2.19 13.10 13.74
C TYR A 271 3.29 13.90 13.04
N SER A 272 3.01 15.16 12.73
CA SER A 272 4.00 16.05 12.13
C SER A 272 3.89 17.46 12.70
N LYS A 273 5.05 18.10 12.92
CA LYS A 273 5.17 19.52 13.19
C LYS A 273 6.28 20.07 12.31
N VAL A 274 5.88 20.78 11.24
CA VAL A 274 6.79 21.17 10.16
C VAL A 274 6.60 22.64 9.84
N ARG A 275 7.71 23.33 9.57
CA ARG A 275 7.80 24.70 9.09
C ARG A 275 8.23 24.74 7.65
N LEU A 276 7.62 25.62 6.89
CA LEU A 276 8.05 25.99 5.55
C LEU A 276 8.61 27.40 5.57
N HIS A 277 9.79 27.57 5.01
CA HIS A 277 10.53 28.82 4.90
C HIS A 277 10.50 29.35 3.48
N ALA A 278 10.21 30.64 3.33
CA ALA A 278 10.07 31.29 2.02
C ALA A 278 10.59 32.73 2.03
N LYS A 279 10.77 33.29 0.84
CA LYS A 279 10.96 34.71 0.60
C LYS A 279 9.62 35.45 0.56
N SER A 280 9.65 36.77 0.75
CA SER A 280 8.48 37.64 0.65
C SER A 280 7.82 37.61 -0.74
N ASP A 281 8.56 37.26 -1.78
CA ASP A 281 8.02 37.07 -3.12
C ASP A 281 7.34 35.69 -3.31
N GLY A 282 7.36 34.83 -2.29
CA GLY A 282 6.79 33.48 -2.33
C GLY A 282 7.72 32.39 -2.88
N THR A 283 9.00 32.67 -3.10
CA THR A 283 10.00 31.65 -3.42
C THR A 283 10.24 30.75 -2.20
N ILE A 284 9.92 29.45 -2.31
CA ILE A 284 10.11 28.48 -1.24
C ILE A 284 11.62 28.19 -1.09
N LEU A 285 12.11 28.28 0.14
CA LEU A 285 13.49 27.97 0.48
C LEU A 285 13.65 26.52 0.95
N GLY A 286 12.77 26.03 1.83
CA GLY A 286 12.86 24.67 2.33
C GLY A 286 11.96 24.38 3.53
N LEU A 287 12.17 23.21 4.13
CA LEU A 287 11.39 22.68 5.24
C LEU A 287 12.27 22.31 6.43
N GLU A 288 11.77 22.57 7.65
CA GLU A 288 12.32 21.98 8.86
C GLU A 288 11.22 21.49 9.80
N GLY A 289 11.50 20.45 10.60
CA GLY A 289 10.51 20.00 11.59
C GLY A 289 10.72 18.56 12.04
N THR A 290 9.63 18.00 12.59
CA THR A 290 9.59 16.64 13.11
C THR A 290 8.43 15.87 12.51
N ILE A 291 8.68 14.63 12.13
CA ILE A 291 7.68 13.63 11.74
C ILE A 291 7.84 12.43 12.66
N ALA A 292 6.76 11.99 13.28
CA ALA A 292 6.71 10.78 14.09
C ALA A 292 5.64 9.83 13.55
N VAL A 293 6.02 8.57 13.34
CA VAL A 293 5.17 7.52 12.79
C VAL A 293 4.89 6.47 13.86
N ASP A 294 3.62 6.13 14.01
CA ASP A 294 3.16 5.03 14.82
C ASP A 294 3.45 3.70 14.13
N LEU A 295 4.35 2.90 14.69
CA LEU A 295 4.71 1.59 14.16
C LEU A 295 3.80 0.46 14.67
N GLY A 296 2.93 0.78 15.65
CA GLY A 296 2.23 -0.22 16.44
C GLY A 296 3.16 -0.94 17.41
N ALA A 297 2.74 -2.11 17.88
CA ALA A 297 3.45 -2.80 18.94
C ALA A 297 4.80 -3.40 18.53
N TYR A 298 5.05 -3.57 17.24
CA TYR A 298 6.24 -4.27 16.74
C TYR A 298 6.77 -3.69 15.44
N ALA A 299 8.06 -3.89 15.20
CA ALA A 299 8.61 -3.80 13.86
C ALA A 299 7.97 -4.91 12.99
N PHE A 300 7.36 -4.53 11.88
CA PHE A 300 6.67 -5.43 10.98
C PHE A 300 6.93 -5.03 9.53
N THR A 301 7.30 -6.01 8.71
CA THR A 301 7.66 -5.77 7.30
C THR A 301 8.71 -4.66 7.12
N LEU A 302 8.33 -3.48 6.64
CA LEU A 302 9.15 -2.31 6.34
C LEU A 302 8.75 -1.08 7.16
N ASN A 303 7.89 -1.20 8.20
CA ASN A 303 7.30 -0.05 8.88
C ASN A 303 8.33 0.90 9.51
N THR A 304 9.48 0.38 9.97
CA THR A 304 10.57 1.23 10.51
C THR A 304 11.20 2.16 9.47
N SER A 305 11.03 1.89 8.17
CA SER A 305 11.48 2.77 7.08
C SER A 305 10.49 3.89 6.75
N THR A 306 9.25 3.81 7.24
CA THR A 306 8.19 4.78 6.93
C THR A 306 8.55 6.22 7.32
N PRO A 307 9.16 6.51 8.49
CA PRO A 307 9.52 7.88 8.86
C PRO A 307 10.50 8.52 7.89
N SER A 308 11.56 7.81 7.51
CA SER A 308 12.56 8.31 6.55
C SER A 308 11.97 8.43 5.14
N PHE A 309 11.08 7.52 4.77
CA PHE A 309 10.42 7.56 3.47
C PHE A 309 9.49 8.76 3.33
N ILE A 310 8.60 9.03 4.31
CA ILE A 310 7.75 10.23 4.31
C ILE A 310 8.63 11.49 4.22
N SER A 311 9.67 11.57 5.05
CA SER A 311 10.58 12.73 5.07
C SER A 311 11.21 12.99 3.70
N SER A 312 11.59 11.94 2.98
CA SER A 312 12.20 12.05 1.65
C SER A 312 11.24 12.58 0.57
N LEU A 313 9.94 12.50 0.80
CA LEU A 313 8.88 12.90 -0.13
C LEU A 313 8.31 14.31 0.13
N LEU A 314 8.65 14.95 1.26
CA LEU A 314 8.13 16.28 1.63
C LEU A 314 8.44 17.37 0.61
N ASN A 315 9.43 17.16 -0.24
CA ASN A 315 9.73 18.13 -1.30
C ASN A 315 8.56 18.30 -2.28
N GLY A 316 7.76 17.24 -2.50
CA GLY A 316 6.75 17.25 -3.55
C GLY A 316 7.34 17.64 -4.91
N PRO A 317 6.55 18.27 -5.81
CA PRO A 317 7.02 18.75 -7.11
C PRO A 317 7.59 20.19 -7.05
N TYR A 318 8.21 20.58 -5.93
CA TYR A 318 8.65 21.96 -5.72
C TYR A 318 10.16 22.10 -5.62
N ARG A 319 10.69 23.21 -6.11
CA ARG A 319 12.11 23.56 -5.96
C ARG A 319 12.35 24.05 -4.53
N MET A 320 13.03 23.23 -3.75
CA MET A 320 13.48 23.58 -2.41
C MET A 320 15.00 23.54 -2.34
N ARG A 321 15.59 24.40 -1.53
CA ARG A 321 17.05 24.53 -1.39
C ARG A 321 17.59 23.75 -0.21
N PHE A 322 16.78 23.52 0.83
CA PHE A 322 17.17 22.74 2.00
C PHE A 322 16.02 21.92 2.56
N ALA A 323 16.36 20.92 3.35
CA ALA A 323 15.45 20.20 4.22
C ALA A 323 16.19 19.78 5.50
N LYS A 324 15.51 19.89 6.67
CA LYS A 324 16.02 19.48 7.98
C LYS A 324 14.91 18.86 8.79
N ILE A 325 14.81 17.52 8.78
CA ILE A 325 13.69 16.78 9.33
C ILE A 325 14.18 15.76 10.36
N ARG A 326 13.62 15.81 11.57
CA ARG A 326 13.72 14.71 12.53
C ARG A 326 12.65 13.69 12.24
N ALA A 327 13.02 12.46 11.90
CA ALA A 327 12.15 11.37 11.54
C ALA A 327 12.15 10.28 12.62
N LEU A 328 11.02 10.10 13.29
CA LEU A 328 10.83 9.17 14.40
C LEU A 328 9.89 8.04 14.02
N GLY A 329 10.20 6.82 14.42
CA GLY A 329 9.28 5.68 14.44
C GLY A 329 9.14 5.16 15.87
N VAL A 330 7.91 5.12 16.37
CA VAL A 330 7.63 4.79 17.77
C VAL A 330 6.66 3.61 17.90
N TYR A 331 6.87 2.79 18.92
CA TYR A 331 5.95 1.70 19.27
C TYR A 331 4.77 2.22 20.07
N THR A 332 3.58 1.66 19.82
CA THR A 332 2.36 1.86 20.60
C THR A 332 1.65 0.53 20.81
N ASN A 333 0.78 0.42 21.80
CA ASN A 333 0.02 -0.80 22.04
C ASN A 333 -1.19 -0.94 21.09
N LYS A 334 -0.92 -0.82 19.78
CA LYS A 334 -1.87 -1.02 18.68
C LYS A 334 -1.31 -2.01 17.67
N PRO A 335 -2.13 -2.59 16.77
CA PRO A 335 -1.63 -3.48 15.72
C PRO A 335 -0.48 -2.84 14.93
N PRO A 336 0.55 -3.61 14.51
CA PRO A 336 1.61 -3.09 13.67
C PRO A 336 1.09 -2.38 12.42
N THR A 337 1.72 -1.27 12.06
CA THR A 337 1.40 -0.54 10.82
C THR A 337 2.10 -1.14 9.61
N GLY A 338 1.53 -0.89 8.45
CA GLY A 338 2.06 -1.30 7.16
C GLY A 338 1.54 -0.42 6.03
N PRO A 339 1.82 -0.79 4.78
CA PRO A 339 1.40 0.03 3.65
C PRO A 339 -0.14 0.05 3.52
N TYR A 340 -0.69 1.24 3.34
CA TYR A 340 -2.01 1.47 2.78
C TYR A 340 -1.84 2.32 1.53
N ARG A 341 -2.57 2.05 0.45
CA ARG A 341 -2.49 2.68 -0.88
C ARG A 341 -1.92 4.09 -0.84
N GLY A 342 -0.75 4.29 -1.44
CA GLY A 342 0.04 5.51 -1.32
C GLY A 342 1.22 5.42 -0.34
N ALA A 343 1.08 4.74 0.80
CA ALA A 343 2.14 4.36 1.75
C ALA A 343 3.24 5.42 1.95
N GLY A 344 2.93 6.52 2.64
CA GLY A 344 3.85 7.64 2.92
C GLY A 344 3.72 8.82 1.96
N ARG A 345 3.24 8.61 0.72
CA ARG A 345 3.06 9.67 -0.28
C ARG A 345 1.88 10.59 0.04
N PRO A 346 0.66 10.07 0.38
CA PRO A 346 -0.45 10.91 0.82
C PRO A 346 -0.12 11.71 2.09
N GLU A 347 0.61 11.08 3.02
CA GLU A 347 1.03 11.69 4.27
C GLU A 347 1.97 12.88 4.02
N ALA A 348 2.97 12.71 3.17
CA ALA A 348 3.90 13.76 2.78
C ALA A 348 3.20 14.87 1.99
N ALA A 349 2.33 14.50 1.03
CA ALA A 349 1.59 15.46 0.22
C ALA A 349 0.67 16.34 1.08
N LEU A 350 -0.02 15.77 2.07
CA LEU A 350 -0.87 16.54 2.99
C LEU A 350 -0.05 17.57 3.79
N ILE A 351 1.10 17.17 4.35
CA ILE A 351 1.97 18.07 5.12
C ILE A 351 2.45 19.23 4.23
N THR A 352 2.96 18.91 3.05
CA THR A 352 3.54 19.90 2.15
C THR A 352 2.49 20.85 1.58
N GLU A 353 1.38 20.31 1.08
CA GLU A 353 0.35 21.10 0.41
C GLU A 353 -0.40 22.04 1.36
N THR A 354 -0.61 21.63 2.62
CA THR A 354 -1.19 22.50 3.64
C THR A 354 -0.26 23.64 4.01
N LEU A 355 1.05 23.41 4.09
CA LEU A 355 2.05 24.48 4.32
C LEU A 355 2.12 25.45 3.15
N ILE A 356 2.04 24.98 1.91
CA ILE A 356 2.02 25.85 0.73
C ILE A 356 0.73 26.68 0.67
N GLU A 357 -0.39 26.10 1.05
CA GLU A 357 -1.66 26.82 1.15
C GLU A 357 -1.59 27.94 2.21
N ASP A 358 -0.99 27.67 3.37
CA ASP A 358 -0.78 28.68 4.42
C ASP A 358 0.17 29.78 3.97
N LEU A 359 1.22 29.43 3.20
CA LEU A 359 2.11 30.43 2.61
C LEU A 359 1.37 31.34 1.62
N ALA A 360 0.51 30.76 0.77
CA ALA A 360 -0.30 31.52 -0.18
C ALA A 360 -1.23 32.50 0.54
N GLU A 361 -1.91 32.05 1.59
CA GLU A 361 -2.78 32.91 2.44
C GLU A 361 -1.96 34.00 3.14
N ARG A 362 -0.81 33.66 3.74
CA ARG A 362 0.05 34.59 4.46
C ARG A 362 0.57 35.71 3.58
N LEU A 363 0.88 35.42 2.33
CA LEU A 363 1.37 36.37 1.34
C LEU A 363 0.25 37.05 0.55
N ASN A 364 -1.00 36.65 0.75
CA ASN A 364 -2.15 37.08 -0.06
C ASN A 364 -1.95 36.85 -1.56
N VAL A 365 -1.37 35.69 -1.93
CA VAL A 365 -1.11 35.28 -3.30
C VAL A 365 -2.03 34.09 -3.68
N SER A 366 -2.41 33.99 -4.94
CA SER A 366 -3.21 32.86 -5.42
C SER A 366 -2.54 31.51 -5.11
N PRO A 367 -3.29 30.49 -4.63
CA PRO A 367 -2.77 29.13 -4.47
C PRO A 367 -2.14 28.53 -5.72
N VAL A 368 -2.64 28.91 -6.90
CA VAL A 368 -2.08 28.49 -8.19
C VAL A 368 -0.75 29.19 -8.44
N GLU A 369 -0.69 30.51 -8.22
CA GLU A 369 0.51 31.31 -8.49
C GLU A 369 1.69 30.91 -7.60
N ILE A 370 1.46 30.64 -6.29
CA ILE A 370 2.52 30.21 -5.38
C ILE A 370 3.12 28.87 -5.82
N ARG A 371 2.27 27.92 -6.26
CA ARG A 371 2.71 26.63 -6.80
C ARG A 371 3.44 26.78 -8.12
N LYS A 372 2.90 27.57 -9.06
CA LYS A 372 3.51 27.84 -10.35
C LYS A 372 4.94 28.38 -10.26
N ARG A 373 5.17 29.30 -9.33
CA ARG A 373 6.48 29.90 -9.06
C ARG A 373 7.53 28.89 -8.64
N ASN A 374 7.13 27.90 -7.86
CA ASN A 374 8.04 26.93 -7.23
C ASN A 374 8.06 25.56 -7.92
N PHE A 375 7.21 25.36 -8.95
CA PHE A 375 7.05 24.06 -9.59
C PHE A 375 8.31 23.67 -10.36
N ILE A 376 8.68 22.38 -10.32
CA ILE A 376 9.76 21.83 -11.15
C ILE A 376 9.29 21.70 -12.60
N ASP A 377 10.22 21.79 -13.54
CA ASP A 377 9.94 21.70 -14.97
C ASP A 377 10.72 20.58 -15.68
N GLY A 378 11.37 19.72 -14.89
CA GLY A 378 12.17 18.61 -15.41
C GLY A 378 12.79 17.78 -14.30
N GLU A 379 13.93 17.15 -14.58
CA GLU A 379 14.69 16.43 -13.57
C GLU A 379 15.12 17.34 -12.42
N PHE A 380 15.02 16.84 -11.21
CA PHE A 380 15.36 17.57 -10.01
C PHE A 380 15.93 16.63 -8.94
N VAL A 381 16.97 17.08 -8.23
CA VAL A 381 17.48 16.40 -7.06
C VAL A 381 17.06 17.16 -5.83
N THR A 382 16.26 16.51 -4.97
CA THR A 382 15.79 17.13 -3.73
C THR A 382 16.94 17.37 -2.74
N PRO A 383 16.77 18.26 -1.76
CA PRO A 383 17.80 18.47 -0.72
C PRO A 383 18.19 17.19 0.03
N LEU A 384 17.27 16.24 0.19
CA LEU A 384 17.55 14.93 0.81
C LEU A 384 18.09 13.88 -0.17
N GLY A 385 18.50 14.28 -1.38
CA GLY A 385 19.16 13.43 -2.36
C GLY A 385 18.25 12.53 -3.19
N VAL A 386 16.94 12.74 -3.17
CA VAL A 386 16.00 12.00 -4.02
C VAL A 386 16.04 12.58 -5.43
N ARG A 387 16.27 11.71 -6.43
CA ARG A 387 16.28 12.10 -7.83
C ARG A 387 14.90 11.90 -8.44
N ILE A 388 14.23 13.00 -8.75
CA ILE A 388 12.95 13.04 -9.47
C ILE A 388 13.25 13.05 -10.97
N ASP A 389 12.67 12.12 -11.73
CA ASP A 389 12.92 11.97 -13.16
C ASP A 389 12.11 12.98 -14.00
N LYS A 390 12.46 13.07 -15.28
CA LYS A 390 11.77 13.93 -16.24
C LYS A 390 10.37 13.38 -16.52
N ALA A 391 9.35 14.24 -16.38
CA ALA A 391 7.95 13.98 -16.71
C ALA A 391 7.31 15.25 -17.30
N GLY A 392 6.03 15.21 -17.61
CA GLY A 392 5.29 16.31 -18.26
C GLY A 392 4.85 17.43 -17.30
N TYR A 393 5.70 17.83 -16.36
CA TYR A 393 5.37 18.78 -15.29
C TYR A 393 4.73 20.08 -15.80
N LYS A 394 5.31 20.70 -16.80
CA LYS A 394 4.84 21.98 -17.34
C LYS A 394 3.46 21.86 -18.01
N GLU A 395 3.31 20.89 -18.89
CA GLU A 395 2.04 20.65 -19.60
C GLU A 395 0.92 20.31 -18.62
N LEU A 396 1.21 19.45 -17.66
CA LEU A 396 0.28 19.06 -16.60
C LEU A 396 -0.21 20.28 -15.81
N PHE A 397 0.71 21.14 -15.37
CA PHE A 397 0.36 22.34 -14.61
C PHE A 397 -0.48 23.32 -15.44
N GLU A 398 -0.10 23.60 -16.69
CA GLU A 398 -0.81 24.52 -17.58
C GLU A 398 -2.23 24.04 -17.91
N ARG A 399 -2.44 22.72 -18.06
CA ARG A 399 -3.79 22.15 -18.24
C ARG A 399 -4.62 22.31 -16.96
N ALA A 400 -4.05 21.93 -15.81
CA ALA A 400 -4.72 22.01 -14.51
C ALA A 400 -5.10 23.45 -14.15
N GLU A 401 -4.25 24.43 -14.44
CA GLU A 401 -4.52 25.85 -14.20
C GLU A 401 -5.78 26.32 -14.95
N LYS A 402 -5.93 25.94 -16.22
CA LYS A 402 -7.12 26.26 -17.02
C LYS A 402 -8.38 25.63 -16.44
N VAL A 403 -8.29 24.38 -16.02
CA VAL A 403 -9.41 23.65 -15.40
C VAL A 403 -9.80 24.31 -14.07
N TYR A 404 -8.82 24.67 -13.22
CA TYR A 404 -9.08 25.34 -11.96
C TYR A 404 -9.90 26.61 -12.13
N TYR A 405 -9.51 27.50 -13.04
CA TYR A 405 -10.25 28.72 -13.26
C TYR A 405 -11.65 28.47 -13.85
N SER A 406 -11.81 27.50 -14.72
CA SER A 406 -13.12 27.07 -15.24
C SER A 406 -14.03 26.53 -14.13
N MET A 407 -13.49 25.67 -13.24
CA MET A 407 -14.24 25.14 -12.10
C MET A 407 -14.62 26.25 -11.10
N LYS A 408 -13.71 27.19 -10.85
CA LYS A 408 -13.93 28.35 -9.96
C LYS A 408 -15.09 29.23 -10.44
N GLU A 409 -15.22 29.41 -11.75
CA GLU A 409 -16.37 30.14 -12.33
C GLU A 409 -17.67 29.34 -12.24
N ARG A 410 -17.64 28.01 -12.56
CA ARG A 410 -18.83 27.16 -12.45
C ARG A 410 -19.36 27.04 -11.02
N HIS A 411 -18.47 27.03 -10.06
CA HIS A 411 -18.78 26.86 -8.64
C HIS A 411 -18.53 28.17 -7.85
N LYS A 412 -18.93 29.30 -8.43
CA LYS A 412 -18.71 30.62 -7.82
C LYS A 412 -19.14 30.67 -6.36
N GLY A 413 -18.22 31.06 -5.49
CA GLY A 413 -18.45 31.16 -4.05
C GLY A 413 -18.34 29.86 -3.28
N LYS A 414 -18.07 28.71 -3.95
CA LYS A 414 -17.79 27.46 -3.27
C LYS A 414 -16.28 27.30 -2.99
N PRO A 415 -15.92 26.66 -1.87
CA PRO A 415 -14.54 26.33 -1.55
C PRO A 415 -13.92 25.43 -2.62
N ILE A 416 -12.74 25.81 -3.09
CA ILE A 416 -11.99 25.07 -4.11
C ILE A 416 -10.52 24.97 -3.70
N SER A 417 -9.95 23.78 -3.84
CA SER A 417 -8.50 23.53 -3.68
C SER A 417 -7.81 23.39 -5.03
N PHE A 418 -6.49 23.60 -5.03
CA PHE A 418 -5.60 23.28 -6.12
C PHE A 418 -4.32 22.74 -5.48
N ILE A 419 -4.00 21.48 -5.69
CA ILE A 419 -2.82 20.85 -5.10
C ILE A 419 -1.98 20.18 -6.19
N ALA A 420 -0.68 19.99 -5.92
CA ALA A 420 0.20 19.25 -6.80
C ALA A 420 1.05 18.27 -5.99
N PHE A 421 1.37 17.13 -6.58
CA PHE A 421 2.17 16.10 -5.93
C PHE A 421 3.05 15.36 -6.92
N THR A 422 3.97 14.57 -6.39
CA THR A 422 4.68 13.53 -7.14
C THR A 422 4.52 12.21 -6.40
N GLU A 423 4.05 11.19 -7.12
CA GLU A 423 4.03 9.82 -6.63
C GLU A 423 5.30 9.10 -7.07
N VAL A 424 6.08 8.53 -6.14
CA VAL A 424 7.17 7.64 -6.51
C VAL A 424 6.63 6.27 -6.91
N VAL A 425 6.85 5.88 -8.16
CA VAL A 425 6.55 4.54 -8.68
C VAL A 425 7.72 3.62 -8.32
N ARG A 426 7.51 2.69 -7.40
CA ARG A 426 8.54 1.78 -6.85
C ARG A 426 8.87 0.65 -7.83
N SER A 427 9.28 0.99 -9.06
CA SER A 427 9.62 0.01 -10.09
C SER A 427 10.96 -0.68 -9.89
N SER A 428 11.88 -0.08 -9.15
CA SER A 428 13.15 -0.70 -8.74
C SER A 428 12.91 -1.90 -7.78
N PRO A 429 13.74 -2.96 -7.84
CA PRO A 429 14.89 -3.15 -8.73
C PRO A 429 14.52 -3.67 -10.14
N GLY A 430 13.26 -3.94 -10.42
CA GLY A 430 12.77 -4.54 -11.66
C GLY A 430 11.70 -5.59 -11.39
N GLU A 431 11.41 -6.44 -12.37
CA GLU A 431 10.42 -7.53 -12.27
C GLU A 431 10.83 -8.72 -13.13
N GLY A 432 10.35 -9.92 -12.75
CA GLY A 432 10.56 -11.16 -13.48
C GLY A 432 9.44 -11.45 -14.46
N ALA A 433 9.80 -11.93 -15.66
CA ALA A 433 8.85 -12.48 -16.62
C ALA A 433 9.45 -13.63 -17.44
N LYS A 434 8.59 -14.53 -17.86
CA LYS A 434 8.90 -15.61 -18.78
C LYS A 434 7.90 -15.60 -19.93
N VAL A 435 8.41 -15.72 -21.16
CA VAL A 435 7.59 -15.86 -22.37
C VAL A 435 7.97 -17.16 -23.06
N ARG A 436 6.97 -17.89 -23.55
CA ARG A 436 7.12 -19.14 -24.29
C ARG A 436 6.17 -19.16 -25.49
N VAL A 437 6.68 -19.58 -26.64
CA VAL A 437 5.93 -19.77 -27.89
C VAL A 437 6.23 -21.15 -28.44
N GLY A 438 5.22 -21.92 -28.81
CA GLY A 438 5.32 -23.26 -29.39
C GLY A 438 4.27 -24.21 -28.84
N LYS A 439 4.16 -25.38 -29.45
CA LYS A 439 3.20 -26.43 -29.05
C LYS A 439 1.75 -25.97 -28.98
N GLY A 440 1.34 -25.13 -29.92
CA GLY A 440 -0.02 -24.60 -30.03
C GLY A 440 -0.37 -23.43 -29.11
N GLU A 441 0.60 -22.89 -28.34
CA GLU A 441 0.30 -21.80 -27.38
C GLU A 441 1.33 -20.67 -27.40
N VAL A 442 0.87 -19.50 -26.96
CA VAL A 442 1.69 -18.39 -26.49
C VAL A 442 1.43 -18.21 -25.01
N TYR A 443 2.48 -18.30 -24.20
CA TYR A 443 2.42 -18.33 -22.75
C TYR A 443 3.30 -17.25 -22.15
N VAL A 444 2.78 -16.54 -21.15
CA VAL A 444 3.49 -15.51 -20.38
C VAL A 444 3.29 -15.72 -18.90
N ALA A 445 4.37 -15.74 -18.13
CA ALA A 445 4.33 -15.70 -16.66
C ALA A 445 5.02 -14.43 -16.15
N VAL A 446 4.44 -13.76 -15.14
CA VAL A 446 4.94 -12.52 -14.55
C VAL A 446 4.89 -12.58 -13.03
N GLY A 447 5.88 -11.96 -12.35
CA GLY A 447 5.92 -11.91 -10.89
C GLY A 447 4.86 -11.03 -10.25
N SER A 448 4.33 -10.05 -10.97
CA SER A 448 3.26 -9.17 -10.48
C SER A 448 1.93 -9.90 -10.31
N GLY A 449 1.27 -9.75 -9.16
CA GLY A 449 0.01 -10.41 -8.84
C GLY A 449 -1.25 -9.63 -9.23
N PRO A 450 -2.39 -10.30 -9.46
CA PRO A 450 -3.65 -9.66 -9.76
C PRO A 450 -4.34 -9.25 -8.44
N HIS A 451 -4.88 -8.05 -8.37
CA HIS A 451 -5.80 -7.61 -7.31
C HIS A 451 -6.67 -6.42 -7.75
N GLY A 452 -7.19 -6.51 -8.98
CA GLY A 452 -8.13 -5.54 -9.55
C GLY A 452 -7.52 -4.49 -10.48
N GLN A 453 -6.30 -4.73 -11.05
CA GLN A 453 -5.66 -3.80 -12.00
C GLN A 453 -5.59 -4.36 -13.43
N ALA A 454 -6.38 -5.39 -13.76
CA ALA A 454 -6.41 -6.03 -15.09
C ALA A 454 -5.02 -6.46 -15.62
N HIS A 455 -4.18 -7.01 -14.76
CA HIS A 455 -2.79 -7.37 -15.11
C HIS A 455 -2.71 -8.42 -16.23
N LYS A 456 -3.59 -9.45 -16.23
CA LYS A 456 -3.59 -10.47 -17.28
C LYS A 456 -3.88 -9.86 -18.65
N THR A 457 -4.83 -8.91 -18.72
CA THR A 457 -5.14 -8.19 -19.95
C THR A 457 -3.98 -7.28 -20.35
N THR A 458 -3.45 -6.49 -19.42
CA THR A 458 -2.35 -5.55 -19.67
C THR A 458 -1.09 -6.27 -20.20
N PHE A 459 -0.69 -7.38 -19.58
CA PHE A 459 0.50 -8.12 -20.01
C PHE A 459 0.28 -8.86 -21.34
N ALA A 460 -0.95 -9.31 -21.62
CA ALA A 460 -1.30 -9.89 -22.92
C ALA A 460 -1.19 -8.85 -24.05
N VAL A 461 -1.65 -7.62 -23.81
CA VAL A 461 -1.52 -6.51 -24.77
C VAL A 461 -0.05 -6.23 -25.09
N LEU A 462 0.79 -6.08 -24.08
CA LEU A 462 2.20 -5.78 -24.24
C LEU A 462 2.97 -6.90 -24.98
N ALA A 463 2.68 -8.17 -24.65
CA ALA A 463 3.27 -9.31 -25.37
C ALA A 463 2.78 -9.39 -26.82
N SER A 464 1.49 -9.14 -27.04
CA SER A 464 0.85 -9.10 -28.36
C SER A 464 1.49 -8.08 -29.30
N GLU A 465 1.78 -6.89 -28.81
CA GLU A 465 2.44 -5.82 -29.59
C GLU A 465 3.84 -6.23 -30.08
N VAL A 466 4.58 -7.00 -29.26
CA VAL A 466 5.92 -7.46 -29.63
C VAL A 466 5.87 -8.65 -30.57
N LEU A 467 4.99 -9.62 -30.29
CA LEU A 467 4.92 -10.88 -31.03
C LEU A 467 4.07 -10.80 -32.30
N GLY A 468 3.23 -9.78 -32.45
CA GLY A 468 2.33 -9.60 -33.59
C GLY A 468 1.17 -10.60 -33.63
N VAL A 469 0.69 -11.06 -32.46
CA VAL A 469 -0.42 -12.00 -32.32
C VAL A 469 -1.62 -11.37 -31.64
N ASN A 470 -2.81 -11.94 -31.80
CA ASN A 470 -3.99 -11.48 -31.05
C ASN A 470 -3.76 -11.65 -29.53
N PRO A 471 -3.95 -10.61 -28.69
CA PRO A 471 -3.80 -10.76 -27.24
C PRO A 471 -4.66 -11.89 -26.65
N GLU A 472 -5.83 -12.20 -27.21
CA GLU A 472 -6.72 -13.25 -26.71
C GLU A 472 -6.14 -14.68 -26.77
N VAL A 473 -5.18 -14.94 -27.67
CA VAL A 473 -4.53 -16.25 -27.76
C VAL A 473 -3.40 -16.44 -26.75
N ILE A 474 -2.99 -15.38 -26.05
CA ILE A 474 -1.89 -15.41 -25.09
C ILE A 474 -2.43 -15.86 -23.73
N ARG A 475 -1.93 -16.96 -23.21
CA ARG A 475 -2.20 -17.42 -21.86
C ARG A 475 -1.30 -16.67 -20.89
N ILE A 476 -1.90 -16.05 -19.86
CA ILE A 476 -1.19 -15.29 -18.83
C ILE A 476 -1.33 -15.96 -17.47
N GLU A 477 -0.19 -16.20 -16.83
CA GLU A 477 -0.08 -16.62 -15.44
C GLU A 477 0.68 -15.57 -14.62
N VAL A 478 0.26 -15.33 -13.40
CA VAL A 478 0.79 -14.25 -12.58
C VAL A 478 1.06 -14.71 -11.16
N ASN A 479 2.05 -14.10 -10.50
CA ASN A 479 2.30 -14.26 -9.06
C ASN A 479 2.46 -15.72 -8.60
N ASN A 480 3.29 -16.48 -9.29
CA ASN A 480 3.51 -17.90 -9.01
C ASN A 480 5.02 -18.22 -9.03
N THR A 481 5.55 -18.65 -7.87
CA THR A 481 6.99 -18.92 -7.68
C THR A 481 7.46 -20.23 -8.33
N LEU A 482 6.55 -21.06 -8.86
CA LEU A 482 6.88 -22.26 -9.61
C LEU A 482 7.20 -21.94 -11.07
N LEU A 483 6.64 -20.86 -11.62
CA LEU A 483 6.66 -20.57 -13.06
C LEU A 483 7.83 -19.70 -13.49
N ILE A 484 8.32 -18.83 -12.60
CA ILE A 484 9.49 -17.98 -12.80
C ILE A 484 10.39 -18.00 -11.56
N LYS A 485 11.69 -17.82 -11.78
CA LYS A 485 12.71 -17.93 -10.70
C LYS A 485 12.66 -16.73 -9.75
N GLU A 486 12.54 -15.55 -10.31
CA GLU A 486 12.57 -14.29 -9.58
C GLU A 486 11.35 -13.42 -9.92
N GLY A 487 10.78 -12.77 -8.91
CA GLY A 487 9.70 -11.82 -9.04
C GLY A 487 9.62 -10.94 -7.80
N ILE A 488 8.95 -9.81 -7.92
CA ILE A 488 8.79 -8.86 -6.81
C ILE A 488 7.33 -8.77 -6.37
N GLY A 489 6.39 -8.62 -7.30
CA GLY A 489 4.97 -8.53 -6.99
C GLY A 489 4.35 -7.15 -7.26
N SER A 490 3.09 -6.96 -6.83
CA SER A 490 2.27 -5.78 -7.12
C SER A 490 2.07 -4.91 -5.89
N PHE A 491 2.77 -3.79 -5.84
CA PHE A 491 2.65 -2.70 -4.85
C PHE A 491 3.37 -1.46 -5.36
N GLY A 492 3.15 -0.29 -4.78
CA GLY A 492 3.88 0.93 -5.13
C GLY A 492 3.78 1.31 -6.60
N SER A 493 2.65 1.05 -7.23
CA SER A 493 2.31 1.41 -8.62
C SER A 493 3.24 0.82 -9.71
N ARG A 494 4.01 -0.24 -9.40
CA ARG A 494 5.14 -0.72 -10.21
C ARG A 494 4.79 -1.62 -11.39
N SER A 495 3.62 -2.28 -11.38
CA SER A 495 3.35 -3.42 -12.29
C SER A 495 3.37 -3.06 -13.78
N ALA A 496 2.78 -1.93 -14.19
CA ALA A 496 2.80 -1.50 -15.59
C ALA A 496 4.21 -1.11 -16.04
N ALA A 497 4.98 -0.41 -15.20
CA ALA A 497 6.33 0.03 -15.52
C ALA A 497 7.33 -1.14 -15.51
N ALA A 498 7.48 -1.84 -14.38
CA ALA A 498 8.48 -2.90 -14.24
C ALA A 498 8.00 -4.23 -14.83
N GLY A 499 6.79 -4.70 -14.48
CA GLY A 499 6.23 -5.95 -15.01
C GLY A 499 6.00 -5.90 -16.52
N GLY A 500 5.45 -4.79 -17.01
CA GLY A 500 5.27 -4.56 -18.45
C GLY A 500 6.60 -4.57 -19.20
N SER A 501 7.65 -3.96 -18.65
CA SER A 501 8.99 -3.97 -19.26
C SER A 501 9.59 -5.37 -19.31
N ALA A 502 9.41 -6.17 -18.26
CA ALA A 502 9.89 -7.55 -18.22
C ALA A 502 9.19 -8.42 -19.30
N VAL A 503 7.89 -8.24 -19.48
CA VAL A 503 7.14 -8.94 -20.54
C VAL A 503 7.66 -8.56 -21.93
N ILE A 504 7.85 -7.26 -22.18
CA ILE A 504 8.37 -6.76 -23.47
C ILE A 504 9.77 -7.32 -23.74
N GLU A 505 10.67 -7.31 -22.75
CA GLU A 505 12.03 -7.80 -22.89
C GLU A 505 12.04 -9.31 -23.18
N ALA A 506 11.31 -10.12 -22.42
CA ALA A 506 11.21 -11.56 -22.64
C ALA A 506 10.59 -11.89 -24.01
N ALA A 507 9.54 -11.17 -24.42
CA ALA A 507 8.90 -11.36 -25.71
C ALA A 507 9.84 -11.02 -26.89
N ARG A 508 10.66 -9.95 -26.77
CA ARG A 508 11.68 -9.60 -27.77
C ARG A 508 12.71 -10.70 -27.93
N LEU A 509 13.22 -11.24 -26.84
CA LEU A 509 14.19 -12.34 -26.86
C LEU A 509 13.61 -13.60 -27.51
N VAL A 510 12.34 -13.92 -27.25
CA VAL A 510 11.66 -15.05 -27.90
C VAL A 510 11.50 -14.77 -29.40
N LEU A 511 11.09 -13.58 -29.79
CA LEU A 511 10.96 -13.19 -31.21
C LEU A 511 12.29 -13.27 -31.96
N GLU A 512 13.40 -12.87 -31.34
CA GLU A 512 14.74 -13.02 -31.91
C GLU A 512 15.10 -14.51 -32.11
N LYS A 513 14.82 -15.37 -31.16
CA LYS A 513 15.02 -16.83 -31.27
C LYS A 513 14.21 -17.43 -32.42
N ILE A 514 12.94 -17.06 -32.57
CA ILE A 514 12.07 -17.52 -33.65
C ILE A 514 12.63 -17.06 -35.01
N ARG A 515 12.98 -15.79 -35.13
CA ARG A 515 13.54 -15.22 -36.37
C ARG A 515 14.89 -15.83 -36.75
N SER A 516 15.73 -16.17 -35.77
CA SER A 516 17.03 -16.81 -36.04
C SER A 516 16.90 -18.20 -36.66
N LYS A 517 15.73 -18.83 -36.51
CA LYS A 517 15.37 -20.10 -37.17
C LYS A 517 14.67 -19.90 -38.53
N GLY A 518 14.50 -18.66 -38.97
CA GLY A 518 13.78 -18.34 -40.20
C GLY A 518 12.26 -18.53 -40.13
N LEU A 519 11.69 -18.61 -38.91
CA LEU A 519 10.27 -18.84 -38.70
C LEU A 519 9.51 -17.54 -38.47
N THR A 520 8.22 -17.53 -38.82
CA THR A 520 7.25 -16.56 -38.33
C THR A 520 6.75 -16.97 -36.95
N VAL A 521 6.13 -16.06 -36.21
CA VAL A 521 5.54 -16.38 -34.88
C VAL A 521 4.42 -17.41 -35.03
N GLU A 522 3.59 -17.32 -36.08
CA GLU A 522 2.53 -18.28 -36.37
C GLU A 522 3.08 -19.69 -36.63
N GLN A 523 4.17 -19.81 -37.40
CA GLN A 523 4.85 -21.07 -37.63
C GLN A 523 5.45 -21.61 -36.32
N ALA A 524 6.03 -20.74 -35.49
CA ALA A 524 6.58 -21.14 -34.20
C ALA A 524 5.49 -21.62 -33.22
N ILE A 525 4.31 -21.01 -33.21
CA ILE A 525 3.18 -21.47 -32.38
C ILE A 525 2.80 -22.90 -32.74
N ASN A 526 2.74 -23.22 -34.03
CA ASN A 526 2.35 -24.55 -34.54
C ASN A 526 3.50 -25.56 -34.59
N SER A 527 4.69 -25.19 -34.15
CA SER A 527 5.88 -26.05 -34.08
C SER A 527 5.89 -26.92 -32.82
N ASP A 528 6.48 -28.09 -32.91
CA ASP A 528 6.83 -28.94 -31.77
C ASP A 528 8.01 -28.36 -30.95
N GLU A 529 8.82 -27.48 -31.56
CA GLU A 529 9.90 -26.74 -30.90
C GLU A 529 9.31 -25.65 -29.98
N THR A 530 9.95 -25.46 -28.85
CA THR A 530 9.55 -24.44 -27.88
C THR A 530 10.60 -23.32 -27.84
N PHE A 531 10.17 -22.09 -28.07
CA PHE A 531 10.97 -20.88 -27.96
C PHE A 531 10.63 -20.18 -26.66
N GLU A 532 11.57 -20.10 -25.72
CA GLU A 532 11.32 -19.46 -24.42
C GLU A 532 12.46 -18.54 -24.00
N ALA A 533 12.10 -17.51 -23.23
CA ALA A 533 13.01 -16.64 -22.52
C ALA A 533 12.45 -16.30 -21.15
N GLU A 534 13.33 -16.28 -20.15
CA GLU A 534 13.03 -15.82 -18.79
C GLU A 534 14.01 -14.72 -18.43
N VAL A 535 13.52 -13.60 -17.92
CA VAL A 535 14.30 -12.41 -17.60
C VAL A 535 13.94 -11.86 -16.24
N PHE A 536 14.89 -11.19 -15.60
CA PHE A 536 14.62 -10.20 -14.56
C PHE A 536 14.99 -8.83 -15.13
N SER A 537 13.98 -8.10 -15.59
CA SER A 537 14.15 -6.79 -16.23
C SER A 537 14.37 -5.72 -15.17
N LYS A 538 15.54 -5.08 -15.17
CA LYS A 538 15.86 -4.00 -14.22
C LYS A 538 15.09 -2.74 -14.57
N SER A 539 14.62 -2.04 -13.54
CA SER A 539 13.87 -0.78 -13.68
C SER A 539 14.27 0.20 -12.58
N PRO A 540 14.48 1.48 -12.87
CA PRO A 540 14.67 2.50 -11.84
C PRO A 540 13.32 2.87 -11.22
N ASP A 541 13.34 3.54 -10.05
CA ASP A 541 12.15 4.22 -9.56
C ASP A 541 11.81 5.40 -10.50
N LEU A 542 10.52 5.65 -10.70
CA LEU A 542 9.98 6.70 -11.55
C LEU A 542 9.10 7.62 -10.69
N TYR A 543 8.67 8.75 -11.27
CA TYR A 543 7.77 9.67 -10.59
C TYR A 543 6.58 10.00 -11.48
N THR A 544 5.37 9.85 -10.94
CA THR A 544 4.11 10.27 -11.56
C THR A 544 3.70 11.59 -10.92
N PRO A 545 3.87 12.74 -11.60
CA PRO A 545 3.31 13.99 -11.12
C PRO A 545 1.81 14.05 -11.37
N GLY A 546 1.09 14.71 -10.46
CA GLY A 546 -0.33 14.97 -10.58
C GLY A 546 -0.71 16.35 -10.04
N VAL A 547 -1.79 16.91 -10.57
CA VAL A 547 -2.47 18.09 -10.03
C VAL A 547 -3.94 17.75 -9.87
N HIS A 548 -4.43 17.88 -8.65
CA HIS A 548 -5.82 17.60 -8.29
C HIS A 548 -6.55 18.83 -7.78
N ILE A 549 -7.83 18.91 -8.08
CA ILE A 549 -8.71 20.02 -7.76
C ILE A 549 -9.99 19.47 -7.17
N ALA A 550 -10.39 19.95 -5.99
CA ALA A 550 -11.62 19.55 -5.33
C ALA A 550 -12.49 20.77 -5.02
N VAL A 551 -13.79 20.66 -5.27
CA VAL A 551 -14.81 21.62 -4.88
C VAL A 551 -15.70 20.98 -3.83
N LEU A 552 -15.82 21.61 -2.67
CA LEU A 552 -16.61 21.13 -1.56
C LEU A 552 -17.79 22.04 -1.25
N ASP A 553 -18.76 21.45 -0.57
CA ASP A 553 -19.80 22.14 0.18
C ASP A 553 -19.86 21.57 1.60
N VAL A 554 -20.19 22.41 2.57
CA VAL A 554 -20.43 22.00 3.95
C VAL A 554 -21.77 22.53 4.39
N ASP A 555 -22.62 21.65 4.85
CA ASP A 555 -23.84 22.03 5.54
C ASP A 555 -23.48 22.65 6.88
N LYS A 556 -23.82 23.93 7.05
CA LYS A 556 -23.43 24.70 8.24
C LYS A 556 -24.17 24.27 9.51
N GLU A 557 -25.33 23.66 9.39
CA GLU A 557 -26.15 23.21 10.52
C GLU A 557 -25.66 21.85 11.04
N THR A 558 -25.36 20.93 10.11
CA THR A 558 -24.95 19.55 10.45
C THR A 558 -23.44 19.35 10.46
N GLY A 559 -22.66 20.25 9.86
CA GLY A 559 -21.23 20.09 9.62
C GLY A 559 -20.88 19.08 8.52
N GLN A 560 -21.88 18.46 7.88
CA GLN A 560 -21.65 17.43 6.88
C GLN A 560 -21.00 18.02 5.62
N ALA A 561 -19.85 17.47 5.25
CA ALA A 561 -19.11 17.87 4.07
C ALA A 561 -19.43 16.97 2.86
N LYS A 562 -19.48 17.57 1.68
CA LYS A 562 -19.72 16.87 0.41
C LYS A 562 -18.80 17.39 -0.68
N VAL A 563 -18.12 16.49 -1.37
CA VAL A 563 -17.38 16.82 -2.60
C VAL A 563 -18.37 17.00 -3.75
N LEU A 564 -18.46 18.21 -4.28
CA LEU A 564 -19.37 18.54 -5.38
C LEU A 564 -18.81 18.14 -6.73
N GLU A 565 -17.50 18.40 -6.94
CA GLU A 565 -16.79 18.06 -8.17
C GLU A 565 -15.31 17.82 -7.85
N TYR A 566 -14.73 16.82 -8.46
CA TYR A 566 -13.32 16.48 -8.33
C TYR A 566 -12.70 16.35 -9.72
N TYR A 567 -11.50 16.90 -9.89
CA TYR A 567 -10.75 16.83 -11.13
C TYR A 567 -9.30 16.42 -10.87
N ALA A 568 -8.83 15.43 -11.61
CA ALA A 568 -7.46 14.91 -11.53
C ALA A 568 -6.79 14.97 -12.90
N ILE A 569 -5.58 15.49 -12.94
CA ILE A 569 -4.69 15.41 -14.11
C ILE A 569 -3.37 14.80 -13.64
N ASP A 570 -2.97 13.67 -14.26
CA ASP A 570 -1.77 12.94 -13.90
C ASP A 570 -0.91 12.63 -15.13
N ASP A 571 0.41 12.59 -15.01
CA ASP A 571 1.26 12.08 -16.08
C ASP A 571 1.42 10.56 -15.94
N VAL A 572 0.71 9.82 -16.76
CA VAL A 572 0.67 8.36 -16.72
C VAL A 572 1.74 7.69 -17.60
N GLY A 573 2.61 8.49 -18.23
CA GLY A 573 3.51 7.99 -19.26
C GLY A 573 2.72 7.46 -20.45
N ARG A 574 3.06 6.27 -20.94
CA ARG A 574 2.27 5.58 -21.95
C ARG A 574 1.08 4.87 -21.29
N PRO A 575 -0.18 5.26 -21.55
CA PRO A 575 -1.34 4.48 -21.12
C PRO A 575 -1.40 3.17 -21.93
N ILE A 576 -1.58 2.03 -21.25
CA ILE A 576 -1.69 0.73 -21.92
C ILE A 576 -3.16 0.40 -22.16
N ILE A 577 -4.00 0.59 -21.12
CA ILE A 577 -5.45 0.44 -21.15
C ILE A 577 -6.06 1.66 -20.46
N GLU A 578 -6.62 2.58 -21.23
CA GLU A 578 -7.12 3.88 -20.73
C GLU A 578 -8.21 3.73 -19.67
N SER A 579 -9.17 2.81 -19.87
CA SER A 579 -10.24 2.56 -18.90
C SER A 579 -9.71 2.08 -17.54
N GLU A 580 -8.61 1.32 -17.54
CA GLU A 580 -7.98 0.86 -16.30
C GLU A 580 -7.21 1.99 -15.58
N VAL A 581 -6.57 2.88 -16.36
CA VAL A 581 -5.95 4.10 -15.81
C VAL A 581 -7.00 4.94 -15.09
N GLU A 582 -8.12 5.22 -15.75
CA GLU A 582 -9.25 5.95 -15.17
C GLU A 582 -9.80 5.26 -13.91
N GLY A 583 -10.04 3.94 -13.99
CA GLY A 583 -10.54 3.14 -12.86
C GLY A 583 -9.60 3.17 -11.64
N GLN A 584 -8.28 3.13 -11.87
CA GLN A 584 -7.28 3.23 -10.79
C GLN A 584 -7.28 4.62 -10.15
N LEU A 585 -7.34 5.69 -10.93
CA LEU A 585 -7.39 7.07 -10.43
C LEU A 585 -8.67 7.30 -9.62
N ILE A 586 -9.85 6.99 -10.17
CA ILE A 586 -11.13 7.16 -9.49
C ILE A 586 -11.17 6.37 -8.17
N GLY A 587 -10.80 5.08 -8.21
CA GLY A 587 -10.76 4.25 -7.02
C GLY A 587 -9.79 4.76 -5.94
N GLY A 588 -8.65 5.37 -6.34
CA GLY A 588 -7.72 6.02 -5.43
C GLY A 588 -8.29 7.31 -4.83
N ILE A 589 -8.94 8.13 -5.66
CA ILE A 589 -9.57 9.40 -5.24
C ILE A 589 -10.65 9.13 -4.19
N LEU A 590 -11.50 8.12 -4.41
CA LEU A 590 -12.54 7.76 -3.45
C LEU A 590 -11.94 7.39 -2.08
N GLN A 591 -10.87 6.60 -2.05
CA GLN A 591 -10.19 6.24 -0.80
C GLN A 591 -9.52 7.45 -0.13
N GLY A 592 -8.85 8.33 -0.89
CA GLY A 592 -8.22 9.52 -0.31
C GLY A 592 -9.24 10.51 0.25
N ALA A 593 -10.34 10.75 -0.46
CA ALA A 593 -11.44 11.60 0.01
C ALA A 593 -12.10 11.02 1.27
N SER A 594 -12.31 9.70 1.29
CA SER A 594 -12.89 8.99 2.43
C SER A 594 -12.08 9.14 3.71
N GLN A 595 -10.76 9.07 3.62
CA GLN A 595 -9.84 9.24 4.77
C GLN A 595 -9.88 10.65 5.37
N VAL A 596 -10.31 11.64 4.61
CA VAL A 596 -10.52 13.00 5.15
C VAL A 596 -11.90 13.14 5.80
N LEU A 597 -12.93 12.60 5.15
CA LEU A 597 -14.32 12.91 5.49
C LEU A 597 -14.97 11.91 6.43
N PHE A 598 -14.57 10.64 6.40
CA PHE A 598 -15.35 9.55 7.00
C PHE A 598 -14.52 8.49 7.73
N GLU A 599 -13.46 7.96 7.09
CA GLU A 599 -12.73 6.80 7.61
C GLU A 599 -11.94 7.11 8.88
N ARG A 600 -12.15 6.29 9.90
CA ARG A 600 -11.49 6.43 11.21
C ARG A 600 -11.22 5.06 11.83
N ALA A 601 -10.16 4.96 12.62
CA ALA A 601 -9.83 3.78 13.41
C ALA A 601 -9.50 4.21 14.86
N PRO A 602 -10.50 4.68 15.64
CA PRO A 602 -10.28 5.19 16.98
C PRO A 602 -10.05 4.06 17.99
N TYR A 603 -9.25 4.38 19.01
CA TYR A 603 -8.96 3.52 20.15
C TYR A 603 -9.25 4.28 21.45
N ASP A 604 -9.74 3.58 22.47
CA ASP A 604 -9.87 4.14 23.82
C ASP A 604 -8.51 4.18 24.55
N ASP A 605 -8.50 4.73 25.77
CA ASP A 605 -7.29 4.85 26.59
C ASP A 605 -6.75 3.49 27.08
N LEU A 606 -7.54 2.42 26.98
CA LEU A 606 -7.15 1.05 27.29
C LEU A 606 -6.65 0.31 26.04
N GLY A 607 -6.68 0.97 24.87
CA GLY A 607 -6.25 0.43 23.58
C GLY A 607 -7.27 -0.51 22.93
N ASN A 608 -8.53 -0.46 23.34
CA ASN A 608 -9.60 -1.19 22.68
C ASN A 608 -9.98 -0.45 21.39
N PRO A 609 -10.13 -1.14 20.24
CA PRO A 609 -10.67 -0.54 19.05
C PRO A 609 -12.15 -0.18 19.26
N LEU A 610 -12.53 1.05 18.93
CA LEU A 610 -13.92 1.54 19.02
C LEU A 610 -14.67 1.30 17.69
N PHE A 611 -14.35 0.22 17.01
CA PHE A 611 -14.95 -0.20 15.74
C PHE A 611 -14.95 -1.74 15.66
N SER A 612 -16.01 -2.29 15.09
CA SER A 612 -16.21 -3.74 14.93
C SER A 612 -16.71 -4.13 13.55
N SER A 613 -17.00 -3.15 12.70
CA SER A 613 -17.50 -3.35 11.34
C SER A 613 -16.92 -2.32 10.35
N ILE A 614 -17.12 -2.56 9.06
CA ILE A 614 -16.75 -1.61 7.99
C ILE A 614 -17.52 -0.27 8.17
N ALA A 615 -18.77 -0.35 8.63
CA ALA A 615 -19.59 0.84 8.88
C ALA A 615 -19.03 1.69 10.03
N ASP A 616 -18.56 1.07 11.11
CA ASP A 616 -17.95 1.79 12.25
C ASP A 616 -16.66 2.51 11.85
N ASN A 617 -15.90 1.93 10.90
CA ASN A 617 -14.74 2.59 10.31
C ASN A 617 -15.10 3.76 9.39
N GLY A 618 -16.38 3.97 9.09
CA GLY A 618 -16.84 5.07 8.25
C GLY A 618 -16.51 4.92 6.77
N VAL A 619 -16.40 3.69 6.26
CA VAL A 619 -16.23 3.47 4.82
C VAL A 619 -17.50 3.97 4.11
N PRO A 620 -17.38 4.91 3.14
CA PRO A 620 -18.55 5.54 2.54
C PRO A 620 -19.35 4.56 1.69
N THR A 621 -20.67 4.73 1.72
CA THR A 621 -21.56 4.05 0.79
C THR A 621 -21.60 4.79 -0.56
N ALA A 622 -22.36 4.25 -1.53
CA ALA A 622 -22.56 4.92 -2.81
C ALA A 622 -23.27 6.29 -2.69
N VAL A 623 -23.91 6.58 -1.55
CA VAL A 623 -24.57 7.87 -1.30
C VAL A 623 -23.56 8.97 -0.96
N GLU A 624 -22.59 8.65 -0.09
CA GLU A 624 -21.54 9.59 0.36
C GLU A 624 -20.37 9.68 -0.62
N ALA A 625 -20.21 8.67 -1.49
CA ALA A 625 -19.10 8.63 -2.44
C ALA A 625 -19.07 9.85 -3.36
N VAL A 626 -17.88 10.29 -3.71
CA VAL A 626 -17.67 11.38 -4.69
C VAL A 626 -18.21 10.94 -6.06
N ARG A 627 -19.29 11.61 -6.54
CA ARG A 627 -20.01 11.18 -7.74
C ARG A 627 -19.51 11.84 -9.03
N ARG A 628 -18.96 13.05 -8.94
CA ARG A 628 -18.49 13.83 -10.09
C ARG A 628 -16.97 13.89 -10.07
N VAL A 629 -16.36 12.83 -10.55
CA VAL A 629 -14.91 12.73 -10.72
C VAL A 629 -14.59 12.78 -12.20
N PHE A 630 -13.71 13.68 -12.56
CA PHE A 630 -13.16 13.79 -13.92
C PHE A 630 -11.67 13.53 -13.85
N THR A 631 -11.19 12.71 -14.76
CA THR A 631 -9.76 12.39 -14.89
C THR A 631 -9.27 12.73 -16.27
N GLU A 632 -8.13 13.37 -16.35
CA GLU A 632 -7.35 13.54 -17.56
C GLU A 632 -5.93 13.03 -17.33
N TYR A 633 -5.19 12.82 -18.39
CA TYR A 633 -3.76 12.49 -18.29
C TYR A 633 -2.91 13.21 -19.31
N VAL A 634 -1.67 13.46 -18.92
CA VAL A 634 -0.55 13.79 -19.79
C VAL A 634 0.19 12.48 -20.09
N SER A 635 0.72 12.36 -21.30
CA SER A 635 1.43 11.16 -21.73
C SER A 635 2.88 11.50 -22.06
N THR A 636 3.74 11.44 -21.04
CA THR A 636 5.20 11.56 -21.21
C THR A 636 5.83 10.19 -20.95
N PRO A 637 6.16 9.41 -22.01
CA PRO A 637 6.69 8.06 -21.84
C PRO A 637 7.89 8.03 -20.89
N SER A 638 7.88 7.08 -19.96
CA SER A 638 8.99 6.85 -19.04
C SER A 638 10.19 6.23 -19.77
N GLN A 639 11.33 6.21 -19.12
CA GLN A 639 12.54 5.56 -19.64
C GLN A 639 12.51 4.02 -19.60
N THR A 640 11.42 3.40 -19.11
CA THR A 640 11.25 1.95 -19.10
C THR A 640 10.79 1.43 -20.48
N LEU A 641 10.98 0.13 -20.74
CA LEU A 641 10.56 -0.47 -22.02
C LEU A 641 9.06 -0.38 -22.28
N SER A 642 8.24 -0.38 -21.23
CA SER A 642 6.79 -0.19 -21.35
C SER A 642 6.41 1.25 -21.66
N GLY A 643 7.26 2.21 -21.33
CA GLY A 643 6.96 3.65 -21.40
C GLY A 643 5.91 4.12 -20.37
N ALA A 644 5.33 3.21 -19.59
CA ALA A 644 4.30 3.54 -18.61
C ALA A 644 4.87 4.18 -17.34
N ARG A 645 4.04 5.01 -16.68
CA ARG A 645 4.18 5.41 -15.29
C ARG A 645 3.01 4.81 -14.52
N GLY A 646 3.26 4.27 -13.34
CA GLY A 646 2.20 3.68 -12.55
C GLY A 646 1.32 4.74 -11.90
N VAL A 647 0.02 4.50 -11.85
CA VAL A 647 -0.98 5.41 -11.22
C VAL A 647 -1.83 4.70 -10.17
N GLY A 648 -1.40 3.51 -9.76
CA GLY A 648 -2.17 2.70 -8.81
C GLY A 648 -2.44 3.40 -7.47
N GLU A 649 -1.60 4.35 -7.07
CA GLU A 649 -1.67 5.07 -5.80
C GLU A 649 -1.84 6.60 -5.97
N ALA A 650 -1.72 7.14 -7.19
CA ALA A 650 -1.78 8.57 -7.49
C ALA A 650 -3.09 9.22 -7.01
N GLY A 651 -4.24 8.59 -7.30
CA GLY A 651 -5.54 9.09 -6.87
C GLY A 651 -5.62 9.31 -5.35
N THR A 652 -5.11 8.38 -4.54
CA THR A 652 -5.12 8.51 -3.08
C THR A 652 -4.13 9.59 -2.60
N THR A 653 -2.97 9.69 -3.27
CA THR A 653 -1.94 10.69 -2.95
C THR A 653 -2.45 12.11 -3.14
N GLY A 654 -3.15 12.38 -4.25
CA GLY A 654 -3.69 13.69 -4.54
C GLY A 654 -4.98 14.02 -3.78
N ALA A 655 -5.85 13.02 -3.56
CA ALA A 655 -7.16 13.28 -2.96
C ALA A 655 -7.10 13.67 -1.49
N LEU A 656 -6.16 13.10 -0.73
CA LEU A 656 -6.03 13.42 0.69
C LEU A 656 -5.81 14.93 0.91
N PRO A 657 -4.78 15.59 0.35
CA PRO A 657 -4.59 17.04 0.51
C PRO A 657 -5.65 17.87 -0.22
N ALA A 658 -6.15 17.45 -1.40
CA ALA A 658 -7.12 18.23 -2.15
C ALA A 658 -8.43 18.38 -1.39
N VAL A 659 -8.97 17.30 -0.84
CA VAL A 659 -10.22 17.32 -0.07
C VAL A 659 -10.00 18.02 1.28
N PHE A 660 -8.87 17.78 1.94
CA PHE A 660 -8.55 18.41 3.22
C PHE A 660 -8.49 19.95 3.14
N ILE A 661 -7.75 20.48 2.16
CA ILE A 661 -7.62 21.94 1.96
C ILE A 661 -8.96 22.58 1.56
N ALA A 662 -9.73 21.93 0.68
CA ALA A 662 -11.04 22.43 0.31
C ALA A 662 -12.01 22.42 1.50
N LEU A 663 -11.90 21.44 2.39
CA LEU A 663 -12.67 21.37 3.63
C LEU A 663 -12.29 22.49 4.61
N GLU A 664 -11.00 22.76 4.82
CA GLU A 664 -10.55 23.90 5.64
C GLU A 664 -11.14 25.23 5.15
N LYS A 665 -11.11 25.44 3.83
CA LYS A 665 -11.72 26.63 3.20
C LYS A 665 -13.23 26.69 3.41
N ALA A 666 -13.92 25.54 3.34
CA ALA A 666 -15.37 25.46 3.57
C ALA A 666 -15.75 25.80 5.00
N LEU A 667 -14.95 25.35 5.96
CA LEU A 667 -15.16 25.58 7.39
C LEU A 667 -14.67 26.96 7.85
N GLY A 668 -13.80 27.60 7.06
CA GLY A 668 -13.14 28.86 7.46
C GLY A 668 -12.20 28.72 8.66
N LYS A 669 -11.69 27.49 8.90
CA LYS A 669 -10.77 27.19 10.01
C LYS A 669 -9.72 26.17 9.59
N LYS A 670 -8.55 26.23 10.22
CA LYS A 670 -7.50 25.23 10.05
C LYS A 670 -7.80 23.98 10.88
N LEU A 671 -7.60 22.82 10.28
CA LEU A 671 -7.79 21.52 10.94
C LEU A 671 -6.45 21.00 11.47
N SER A 672 -6.51 20.24 12.56
CA SER A 672 -5.32 19.63 13.18
C SER A 672 -4.99 18.24 12.62
N GLY A 673 -5.79 17.70 11.69
CA GLY A 673 -5.54 16.39 11.08
C GLY A 673 -6.76 15.73 10.46
N THR A 674 -6.60 14.45 10.13
CA THR A 674 -7.62 13.57 9.55
C THR A 674 -7.95 12.43 10.51
N PRO A 675 -9.19 11.89 10.48
CA PRO A 675 -10.34 12.39 9.71
C PRO A 675 -10.95 13.66 10.32
N TYR A 676 -11.80 14.29 9.54
CA TYR A 676 -12.62 15.40 10.04
C TYR A 676 -13.66 14.85 11.04
N ALA A 677 -13.55 15.29 12.28
CA ALA A 677 -14.58 15.01 13.26
C ALA A 677 -15.71 16.03 13.11
N LEU A 678 -16.94 15.56 12.94
CA LEU A 678 -18.13 16.43 13.05
C LEU A 678 -18.15 17.06 14.44
N PRO A 679 -18.54 18.36 14.54
CA PRO A 679 -18.60 19.07 15.81
C PRO A 679 -19.49 18.38 16.83
#